data_6e521e105ca5f76149879aa7f7794155
#
_entry.id   6e521e105ca5f76149879aa7f7794155
#
_cell.length_a   1.000
_cell.length_b   1.000
_cell.length_c   1.000
_cell.angle_alpha   90.00
_cell.angle_beta   90.00
_cell.angle_gamma   90.00
#
_symmetry.space_group_name_H-M   'P 1'
#
loop_
_entity.id
_entity.type
_entity.pdbx_description
1 polymer ?
#
loop_
_entity_poly.entity_id
_entity_poly.type
_entity_poly.pdbx_seq_one_letter_code
_entity_poly.pdbx_strand_id
1 'polypeptide(L)'
;MIKIGIDVGSTTVKLVAIDENDNLLFSKYERHNAKAKETILSFLKELLSEIGDKDISLRITGSIGMGISEKCSLPFVQEVVAAAKAIQKDYSHVTSMIDIGGEDAKVVFFKDGEATDLRMNGNCAGGTGAFIDQMSIILGVNIDELNHLAMNAKQVYPIASCCGVFCKTDIQNLIAKNVSRENIAASIFRAVAVQTVVTLAHGCDITTPVLFCGGPLTFILALRKAFIDYLSFDEQEIILPANGTLLPALGAALFHIEGEDYYKLSHLIDKIDTTLNCAGNLTATGLNPIFTSSEEYEIWKERISRHKMMSSGLKAGKQDVFIGIDSGSTTTKIVVLDGDSRVLYSYYNMNGGNPIKAVEDGLNRLSEECLKQGAVLDIKGSCSTGYGEDLIKSAFQLHSGIIETIAHYMAAHYLNKNVSFILDIGGQDMKAIFVNNGVIDRMEINEACSSGCGSFLETFAKSLGYSAQEFSLAACRSEAPCDLGTRCTVFMNSKVKQVLREGATINDIAAGLAYSVVKNCLYKVLKLKDISVLGNDIVVQGGTMRNDAVVRAIELLTGAEVARCDTPELMGAFGCALYAMKHQGESVSLNEIINKAQYSARSLYCKGCDNRCLVIRYQFESGKSYYSGNRCEKVFTNGESSNRKGLNVYRQKEELLFHRSVEIAVPKQIIGIPRCLNMYEEYPFWHTLFTSCDIQVCLSDPSNFRKYEHSARMVMSDNICFPAKLVHSHVQNLIEKKVDRIFMPFVIFERKGKEQNSYNCPIVTGYSEVIKSVQSEGIPIDSPAITFKDRRLLFKQCREYLSSLNVDDKMIQQAFNKAESE
;
A
#
# COMPACT_ATOMS: atom_id res chain seq x y z
N MET A 1 -43.12 -15.18 -16.65
CA MET A 1 -41.97 -15.89 -16.00
C MET A 1 -41.08 -14.86 -15.31
N ILE A 2 -40.59 -15.16 -14.13
CA ILE A 2 -39.72 -14.23 -13.39
C ILE A 2 -38.27 -14.66 -13.55
N LYS A 3 -37.41 -13.72 -13.92
CA LYS A 3 -35.97 -13.94 -14.07
C LYS A 3 -35.23 -13.33 -12.85
N ILE A 4 -34.42 -14.13 -12.19
CA ILE A 4 -33.66 -13.71 -10.98
C ILE A 4 -32.19 -13.74 -11.28
N GLY A 5 -31.50 -12.66 -10.93
CA GLY A 5 -30.05 -12.60 -10.89
C GLY A 5 -29.56 -12.35 -9.46
N ILE A 6 -28.61 -13.17 -9.00
CA ILE A 6 -27.99 -13.01 -7.70
C ILE A 6 -26.50 -12.77 -7.88
N ASP A 7 -26.04 -11.61 -7.45
CA ASP A 7 -24.60 -11.32 -7.36
C ASP A 7 -24.12 -11.51 -5.92
N VAL A 8 -23.27 -12.51 -5.72
CA VAL A 8 -22.64 -12.79 -4.43
C VAL A 8 -21.15 -12.43 -4.53
N GLY A 9 -20.90 -11.18 -4.22
CA GLY A 9 -19.54 -10.65 -4.16
C GLY A 9 -18.82 -11.02 -2.87
N SER A 10 -17.61 -10.53 -2.71
CA SER A 10 -16.75 -10.78 -1.52
C SER A 10 -17.29 -10.16 -0.22
N THR A 11 -18.04 -9.07 -0.33
CA THR A 11 -18.52 -8.28 0.82
C THR A 11 -20.04 -8.12 0.84
N THR A 12 -20.70 -8.25 -0.32
CA THR A 12 -22.12 -7.93 -0.49
C THR A 12 -22.86 -8.99 -1.27
N VAL A 13 -24.16 -9.15 -0.98
CA VAL A 13 -25.12 -9.88 -1.81
C VAL A 13 -26.06 -8.87 -2.44
N LYS A 14 -26.37 -9.08 -3.73
CA LYS A 14 -27.40 -8.33 -4.45
C LYS A 14 -28.32 -9.32 -5.12
N LEU A 15 -29.61 -9.03 -5.10
CA LEU A 15 -30.63 -9.79 -5.77
C LEU A 15 -31.51 -8.86 -6.61
N VAL A 16 -31.72 -9.23 -7.86
CA VAL A 16 -32.62 -8.53 -8.78
C VAL A 16 -33.59 -9.55 -9.37
N ALA A 17 -34.87 -9.26 -9.33
CA ALA A 17 -35.92 -10.01 -10.03
C ALA A 17 -36.63 -9.11 -11.05
N ILE A 18 -36.77 -9.60 -12.29
CA ILE A 18 -37.44 -8.90 -13.40
C ILE A 18 -38.53 -9.76 -13.98
N ASP A 19 -39.52 -9.12 -14.59
CA ASP A 19 -40.60 -9.82 -15.34
C ASP A 19 -40.16 -10.23 -16.76
N GLU A 20 -41.10 -10.75 -17.54
CA GLU A 20 -40.87 -11.14 -18.94
C GLU A 20 -40.50 -9.96 -19.85
N ASN A 21 -40.94 -8.77 -19.50
CA ASN A 21 -40.68 -7.53 -20.23
C ASN A 21 -39.44 -6.81 -19.67
N ASP A 22 -38.66 -7.49 -18.82
CA ASP A 22 -37.48 -6.97 -18.14
C ASP A 22 -37.75 -5.78 -17.19
N ASN A 23 -38.98 -5.61 -16.71
CA ASN A 23 -39.29 -4.61 -15.69
C ASN A 23 -38.82 -5.11 -14.31
N LEU A 24 -38.26 -4.21 -13.52
CA LEU A 24 -37.79 -4.51 -12.18
C LEU A 24 -38.98 -4.78 -11.23
N LEU A 25 -39.05 -5.99 -10.67
CA LEU A 25 -40.05 -6.39 -9.69
C LEU A 25 -39.52 -6.28 -8.26
N PHE A 26 -38.28 -6.66 -8.04
CA PHE A 26 -37.62 -6.67 -6.72
C PHE A 26 -36.12 -6.41 -6.85
N SER A 27 -35.58 -5.67 -5.92
CA SER A 27 -34.11 -5.50 -5.82
C SER A 27 -33.67 -5.32 -4.37
N LYS A 28 -32.54 -5.93 -4.03
CA LYS A 28 -31.95 -5.81 -2.70
C LYS A 28 -30.45 -5.82 -2.73
N TYR A 29 -29.86 -5.08 -1.82
CA TYR A 29 -28.39 -4.93 -1.66
C TYR A 29 -28.07 -4.91 -0.16
N GLU A 30 -27.17 -5.80 0.31
CA GLU A 30 -26.75 -5.86 1.72
C GLU A 30 -25.33 -6.40 1.87
N ARG A 31 -24.62 -5.96 2.91
CA ARG A 31 -23.36 -6.55 3.33
C ARG A 31 -23.62 -7.86 4.08
N HIS A 32 -23.03 -8.96 3.64
CA HIS A 32 -23.27 -10.28 4.24
C HIS A 32 -22.40 -10.60 5.47
N ASN A 33 -21.38 -9.83 5.78
CA ASN A 33 -20.51 -10.01 6.97
C ASN A 33 -20.09 -11.48 7.17
N ALA A 34 -19.59 -12.12 6.12
CA ALA A 34 -19.24 -13.55 6.05
C ALA A 34 -20.41 -14.54 6.20
N LYS A 35 -21.67 -14.07 6.21
CA LYS A 35 -22.90 -14.89 6.29
C LYS A 35 -23.65 -14.86 4.95
N ALA A 36 -22.95 -15.17 3.85
CA ALA A 36 -23.52 -15.06 2.50
C ALA A 36 -24.75 -15.95 2.30
N LYS A 37 -24.72 -17.20 2.85
CA LYS A 37 -25.83 -18.13 2.79
C LYS A 37 -27.10 -17.56 3.44
N GLU A 38 -26.99 -17.11 4.68
CA GLU A 38 -28.11 -16.55 5.45
C GLU A 38 -28.70 -15.33 4.75
N THR A 39 -27.86 -14.47 4.18
CA THR A 39 -28.29 -13.27 3.46
C THR A 39 -29.02 -13.65 2.17
N ILE A 40 -28.54 -14.62 1.39
CA ILE A 40 -29.24 -15.11 0.19
C ILE A 40 -30.58 -15.68 0.55
N LEU A 41 -30.65 -16.55 1.56
CA LEU A 41 -31.90 -17.16 2.01
C LEU A 41 -32.90 -16.12 2.52
N SER A 42 -32.45 -15.08 3.22
CA SER A 42 -33.27 -13.95 3.66
C SER A 42 -33.88 -13.23 2.47
N PHE A 43 -33.09 -12.91 1.44
CA PHE A 43 -33.59 -12.22 0.23
C PHE A 43 -34.59 -13.06 -0.55
N LEU A 44 -34.33 -14.36 -0.72
CA LEU A 44 -35.25 -15.26 -1.43
C LEU A 44 -36.55 -15.47 -0.66
N LYS A 45 -36.52 -15.54 0.67
CA LYS A 45 -37.74 -15.63 1.50
C LYS A 45 -38.57 -14.35 1.43
N GLU A 46 -37.92 -13.19 1.43
CA GLU A 46 -38.61 -11.90 1.25
C GLU A 46 -39.23 -11.80 -0.14
N LEU A 47 -38.48 -12.17 -1.19
CA LEU A 47 -39.00 -12.24 -2.54
C LEU A 47 -40.21 -13.20 -2.61
N LEU A 48 -40.16 -14.39 -1.97
CA LEU A 48 -41.24 -15.34 -1.91
C LEU A 48 -42.51 -14.72 -1.29
N SER A 49 -42.33 -13.89 -0.24
CA SER A 49 -43.45 -13.21 0.41
C SER A 49 -44.11 -12.16 -0.48
N GLU A 50 -43.36 -11.52 -1.39
CA GLU A 50 -43.85 -10.45 -2.27
C GLU A 50 -44.49 -11.00 -3.54
N ILE A 51 -43.89 -11.98 -4.21
CA ILE A 51 -44.34 -12.46 -5.52
C ILE A 51 -45.07 -13.78 -5.46
N GLY A 52 -45.05 -14.48 -4.31
CA GLY A 52 -45.60 -15.85 -4.15
C GLY A 52 -44.70 -16.92 -4.77
N ASP A 53 -45.10 -18.20 -4.64
CA ASP A 53 -44.31 -19.36 -5.13
C ASP A 53 -44.52 -19.56 -6.66
N LYS A 54 -43.82 -18.76 -7.43
CA LYS A 54 -43.81 -18.75 -8.88
C LYS A 54 -42.71 -19.58 -9.48
N ASP A 55 -42.86 -19.93 -10.75
CA ASP A 55 -41.77 -20.48 -11.56
C ASP A 55 -40.79 -19.37 -11.93
N ILE A 56 -39.53 -19.61 -11.62
CA ILE A 56 -38.45 -18.66 -11.79
C ILE A 56 -37.31 -19.26 -12.62
N SER A 57 -36.60 -18.43 -13.33
CA SER A 57 -35.29 -18.70 -13.89
C SER A 57 -34.25 -17.99 -13.02
N LEU A 58 -33.17 -18.67 -12.67
CA LEU A 58 -32.13 -18.11 -11.82
C LEU A 58 -30.76 -18.14 -12.49
N ARG A 59 -29.98 -17.09 -12.29
CA ARG A 59 -28.58 -17.09 -12.62
C ARG A 59 -27.77 -16.41 -11.52
N ILE A 60 -26.65 -17.04 -11.14
CA ILE A 60 -25.75 -16.55 -10.10
C ILE A 60 -24.52 -15.92 -10.75
N THR A 61 -24.00 -14.87 -10.13
CA THR A 61 -22.75 -14.20 -10.48
C THR A 61 -21.97 -13.79 -9.22
N GLY A 62 -20.80 -13.22 -9.41
CA GLY A 62 -19.95 -12.73 -8.32
C GLY A 62 -18.90 -13.74 -7.83
N SER A 63 -17.92 -13.24 -7.12
CA SER A 63 -16.72 -14.01 -6.73
C SER A 63 -17.01 -15.16 -5.76
N ILE A 64 -17.96 -15.02 -4.83
CA ILE A 64 -18.45 -16.13 -3.96
C ILE A 64 -19.53 -16.92 -4.68
N GLY A 65 -20.30 -16.28 -5.56
CA GLY A 65 -21.38 -16.88 -6.31
C GLY A 65 -20.97 -18.11 -7.13
N MET A 66 -19.74 -18.13 -7.66
CA MET A 66 -19.20 -19.29 -8.38
C MET A 66 -19.19 -20.56 -7.53
N GLY A 67 -18.67 -20.50 -6.32
CA GLY A 67 -18.64 -21.67 -5.42
C GLY A 67 -20.02 -22.13 -4.96
N ILE A 68 -20.98 -21.19 -4.79
CA ILE A 68 -22.38 -21.53 -4.48
C ILE A 68 -23.06 -22.20 -5.69
N SER A 69 -22.85 -21.65 -6.89
CA SER A 69 -23.33 -22.19 -8.14
C SER A 69 -22.86 -23.63 -8.37
N GLU A 70 -21.56 -23.88 -8.20
CA GLU A 70 -20.98 -25.23 -8.35
C GLU A 70 -21.58 -26.22 -7.33
N LYS A 71 -21.62 -25.86 -6.04
CA LYS A 71 -22.15 -26.73 -4.97
C LYS A 71 -23.63 -27.04 -5.17
N CYS A 72 -24.41 -26.04 -5.52
CA CYS A 72 -25.85 -26.17 -5.69
C CYS A 72 -26.26 -26.58 -7.10
N SER A 73 -25.32 -26.80 -8.02
CA SER A 73 -25.61 -27.06 -9.45
C SER A 73 -26.63 -26.06 -10.01
N LEU A 74 -26.27 -24.76 -9.91
CA LEU A 74 -27.10 -23.65 -10.41
C LEU A 74 -26.36 -22.92 -11.55
N PRO A 75 -27.05 -22.32 -12.51
CA PRO A 75 -26.42 -21.59 -13.61
C PRO A 75 -25.60 -20.40 -13.14
N PHE A 76 -24.39 -20.23 -13.71
CA PHE A 76 -23.47 -19.15 -13.39
C PHE A 76 -23.15 -18.29 -14.63
N VAL A 77 -22.95 -17.00 -14.41
CA VAL A 77 -22.40 -16.08 -15.41
C VAL A 77 -21.29 -15.25 -14.78
N GLN A 78 -20.23 -15.02 -15.54
CA GLN A 78 -19.11 -14.20 -15.05
C GLN A 78 -19.57 -12.75 -14.80
N GLU A 79 -19.19 -12.17 -13.69
CA GLU A 79 -19.67 -10.86 -13.20
C GLU A 79 -19.49 -9.73 -14.22
N VAL A 80 -18.33 -9.66 -14.86
CA VAL A 80 -18.04 -8.62 -15.84
C VAL A 80 -18.91 -8.78 -17.09
N VAL A 81 -19.18 -10.03 -17.50
CA VAL A 81 -20.06 -10.34 -18.63
C VAL A 81 -21.50 -9.99 -18.31
N ALA A 82 -21.94 -10.27 -17.08
CA ALA A 82 -23.27 -9.88 -16.61
C ALA A 82 -23.42 -8.35 -16.60
N ALA A 83 -22.46 -7.61 -16.01
CA ALA A 83 -22.49 -6.16 -16.01
C ALA A 83 -22.52 -5.57 -17.43
N ALA A 84 -21.70 -6.09 -18.35
CA ALA A 84 -21.68 -5.66 -19.76
C ALA A 84 -23.04 -5.85 -20.43
N LYS A 85 -23.76 -6.95 -20.13
CA LYS A 85 -25.11 -7.20 -20.67
C LYS A 85 -26.14 -6.17 -20.21
N ALA A 86 -26.10 -5.78 -18.95
CA ALA A 86 -26.99 -4.74 -18.41
C ALA A 86 -26.68 -3.37 -19.06
N ILE A 87 -25.39 -3.04 -19.24
CA ILE A 87 -24.96 -1.79 -19.87
C ILE A 87 -25.37 -1.76 -21.37
N GLN A 88 -25.15 -2.84 -22.10
CA GLN A 88 -25.55 -2.95 -23.51
C GLN A 88 -27.03 -2.63 -23.71
N LYS A 89 -27.88 -3.06 -22.77
CA LYS A 89 -29.32 -2.82 -22.84
C LYS A 89 -29.69 -1.37 -22.58
N ASP A 90 -29.20 -0.79 -21.46
CA ASP A 90 -29.74 0.48 -20.97
C ASP A 90 -28.83 1.67 -21.29
N TYR A 91 -27.53 1.44 -21.61
CA TYR A 91 -26.49 2.45 -21.81
C TYR A 91 -25.61 2.17 -23.03
N SER A 92 -26.20 1.79 -24.17
CA SER A 92 -25.49 1.37 -25.39
C SER A 92 -24.51 2.42 -26.00
N HIS A 93 -24.62 3.68 -25.59
CA HIS A 93 -23.75 4.77 -26.02
C HIS A 93 -22.48 4.94 -25.18
N VAL A 94 -22.31 4.17 -24.13
CA VAL A 94 -21.13 4.18 -23.25
C VAL A 94 -19.93 3.59 -23.99
N THR A 95 -18.78 4.25 -23.86
CA THR A 95 -17.53 3.77 -24.46
C THR A 95 -16.62 3.06 -23.45
N SER A 96 -16.78 3.38 -22.16
CA SER A 96 -16.00 2.75 -21.09
C SER A 96 -16.82 2.63 -19.81
N MET A 97 -16.61 1.56 -19.03
CA MET A 97 -17.15 1.39 -17.68
C MET A 97 -16.02 1.23 -16.69
N ILE A 98 -16.12 1.92 -15.56
CA ILE A 98 -15.25 1.71 -14.39
C ILE A 98 -16.12 1.22 -13.24
N ASP A 99 -15.83 0.02 -12.75
CA ASP A 99 -16.51 -0.60 -11.61
C ASP A 99 -15.49 -0.78 -10.48
N ILE A 100 -15.77 -0.17 -9.33
CA ILE A 100 -15.00 -0.38 -8.11
C ILE A 100 -15.84 -1.19 -7.15
N GLY A 101 -15.44 -2.45 -6.99
CA GLY A 101 -16.04 -3.37 -6.03
C GLY A 101 -15.45 -3.25 -4.63
N GLY A 102 -15.89 -4.15 -3.73
CA GLY A 102 -15.34 -4.27 -2.38
C GLY A 102 -13.87 -4.68 -2.38
N GLU A 103 -13.49 -5.63 -3.25
CA GLU A 103 -12.14 -6.20 -3.28
C GLU A 103 -11.58 -6.38 -4.70
N ASP A 104 -12.30 -5.96 -5.69
CA ASP A 104 -11.92 -5.97 -7.09
C ASP A 104 -12.20 -4.62 -7.74
N ALA A 105 -11.55 -4.38 -8.86
CA ALA A 105 -11.82 -3.25 -9.74
C ALA A 105 -11.84 -3.77 -11.18
N LYS A 106 -12.72 -3.19 -12.01
CA LYS A 106 -12.94 -3.63 -13.38
C LYS A 106 -13.03 -2.42 -14.30
N VAL A 107 -12.49 -2.58 -15.51
CA VAL A 107 -12.69 -1.63 -16.61
C VAL A 107 -13.17 -2.43 -17.82
N VAL A 108 -14.23 -1.97 -18.44
CA VAL A 108 -14.78 -2.56 -19.67
C VAL A 108 -14.78 -1.48 -20.76
N PHE A 109 -14.25 -1.84 -21.91
CA PHE A 109 -14.26 -0.99 -23.10
C PHE A 109 -15.34 -1.46 -24.07
N PHE A 110 -16.12 -0.52 -24.59
CA PHE A 110 -17.22 -0.79 -25.52
C PHE A 110 -16.93 -0.15 -26.88
N LYS A 111 -17.32 -0.84 -27.96
CA LYS A 111 -17.34 -0.32 -29.31
C LYS A 111 -18.66 -0.74 -29.95
N ASP A 112 -19.37 0.22 -30.50
CA ASP A 112 -20.68 0.02 -31.13
C ASP A 112 -21.70 -0.68 -30.21
N GLY A 113 -21.62 -0.43 -28.89
CA GLY A 113 -22.47 -1.03 -27.86
C GLY A 113 -22.04 -2.43 -27.41
N GLU A 114 -21.01 -3.01 -27.98
CA GLU A 114 -20.49 -4.33 -27.59
C GLU A 114 -19.20 -4.20 -26.76
N ALA A 115 -19.05 -5.04 -25.72
CA ALA A 115 -17.84 -5.10 -24.92
C ALA A 115 -16.69 -5.73 -25.74
N THR A 116 -15.66 -4.97 -26.00
CA THR A 116 -14.49 -5.38 -26.80
C THR A 116 -13.30 -5.82 -25.96
N ASP A 117 -13.14 -5.26 -24.75
CA ASP A 117 -12.05 -5.61 -23.83
C ASP A 117 -12.55 -5.54 -22.39
N LEU A 118 -12.23 -6.57 -21.61
CA LEU A 118 -12.68 -6.78 -20.23
C LEU A 118 -11.46 -6.95 -19.34
N ARG A 119 -11.21 -6.01 -18.45
CA ARG A 119 -10.04 -6.03 -17.56
C ARG A 119 -10.47 -6.00 -16.11
N MET A 120 -9.90 -6.87 -15.31
CA MET A 120 -10.23 -7.00 -13.90
C MET A 120 -8.97 -7.16 -13.06
N ASN A 121 -8.91 -6.45 -11.95
CA ASN A 121 -7.92 -6.64 -10.90
C ASN A 121 -8.61 -7.30 -9.70
N GLY A 122 -8.51 -8.63 -9.62
CA GLY A 122 -9.04 -9.41 -8.49
C GLY A 122 -7.95 -9.94 -7.55
N ASN A 123 -6.66 -9.70 -7.87
CA ASN A 123 -5.54 -10.22 -7.10
C ASN A 123 -4.92 -9.19 -6.15
N CYS A 124 -5.24 -7.91 -6.32
CA CYS A 124 -4.71 -6.83 -5.49
C CYS A 124 -5.86 -5.97 -4.94
N ALA A 125 -5.96 -5.86 -3.62
CA ALA A 125 -6.96 -4.99 -2.99
C ALA A 125 -6.67 -3.48 -3.17
N GLY A 126 -5.49 -3.11 -3.65
CA GLY A 126 -5.19 -1.72 -3.99
C GLY A 126 -6.13 -1.22 -5.10
N GLY A 127 -6.67 -0.03 -4.93
CA GLY A 127 -7.65 0.52 -5.86
C GLY A 127 -9.09 0.03 -5.65
N THR A 128 -9.42 -0.61 -4.52
CA THR A 128 -10.73 -1.17 -4.22
C THR A 128 -11.34 -0.60 -2.93
N GLY A 129 -12.60 -0.93 -2.66
CA GLY A 129 -13.30 -0.54 -1.43
C GLY A 129 -12.60 -1.02 -0.16
N ALA A 130 -12.09 -2.25 -0.15
CA ALA A 130 -11.36 -2.79 1.01
C ALA A 130 -10.08 -2.01 1.32
N PHE A 131 -9.42 -1.46 0.30
CA PHE A 131 -8.30 -0.57 0.50
C PHE A 131 -8.74 0.75 1.15
N ILE A 132 -9.85 1.33 0.69
CA ILE A 132 -10.42 2.56 1.28
C ILE A 132 -10.80 2.31 2.76
N ASP A 133 -11.48 1.19 3.05
CA ASP A 133 -11.82 0.78 4.43
C ASP A 133 -10.55 0.68 5.31
N GLN A 134 -9.47 0.10 4.77
CA GLN A 134 -8.21 -0.02 5.50
C GLN A 134 -7.56 1.34 5.79
N MET A 135 -7.62 2.27 4.84
CA MET A 135 -7.06 3.60 5.00
C MET A 135 -7.89 4.46 5.97
N SER A 136 -9.21 4.30 5.98
CA SER A 136 -10.09 4.98 6.95
C SER A 136 -9.76 4.58 8.39
N ILE A 137 -9.46 3.29 8.61
CA ILE A 137 -9.02 2.78 9.92
C ILE A 137 -7.70 3.43 10.36
N ILE A 138 -6.73 3.61 9.45
CA ILE A 138 -5.44 4.25 9.77
C ILE A 138 -5.64 5.71 10.20
N LEU A 139 -6.59 6.40 9.57
CA LEU A 139 -6.95 7.76 9.94
C LEU A 139 -7.87 7.85 11.17
N GLY A 140 -8.39 6.72 11.67
CA GLY A 140 -9.31 6.66 12.79
C GLY A 140 -10.66 7.32 12.50
N VAL A 141 -11.18 7.15 11.26
CA VAL A 141 -12.45 7.72 10.78
C VAL A 141 -13.29 6.63 10.08
N ASN A 142 -14.59 6.83 9.96
CA ASN A 142 -15.44 6.01 9.11
C ASN A 142 -15.40 6.51 7.65
N ILE A 143 -16.05 5.78 6.74
CA ILE A 143 -16.05 6.10 5.30
C ILE A 143 -16.71 7.45 4.99
N ASP A 144 -17.81 7.76 5.67
CA ASP A 144 -18.54 9.01 5.44
C ASP A 144 -17.72 10.21 5.91
N GLU A 145 -17.05 10.08 7.07
CA GLU A 145 -16.10 11.06 7.56
C GLU A 145 -14.89 11.22 6.63
N LEU A 146 -14.35 10.11 6.10
CA LEU A 146 -13.25 10.14 5.14
C LEU A 146 -13.64 10.89 3.86
N ASN A 147 -14.84 10.63 3.33
CA ASN A 147 -15.41 11.33 2.20
C ASN A 147 -15.55 12.83 2.47
N HIS A 148 -16.12 13.19 3.63
CA HIS A 148 -16.29 14.59 4.03
C HIS A 148 -14.95 15.32 4.21
N LEU A 149 -13.96 14.69 4.84
CA LEU A 149 -12.61 15.22 4.96
C LEU A 149 -11.99 15.51 3.60
N ALA A 150 -12.06 14.54 2.68
CA ALA A 150 -11.45 14.69 1.36
C ALA A 150 -12.08 15.83 0.54
N MET A 151 -13.37 16.06 0.67
CA MET A 151 -14.06 17.18 0.00
C MET A 151 -13.61 18.56 0.50
N ASN A 152 -13.06 18.65 1.71
CA ASN A 152 -12.54 19.88 2.31
C ASN A 152 -11.03 20.05 2.16
N ALA A 153 -10.37 19.19 1.39
CA ALA A 153 -8.93 19.23 1.18
C ALA A 153 -8.52 20.48 0.39
N LYS A 154 -7.39 21.07 0.79
CA LYS A 154 -6.76 22.19 0.08
C LYS A 154 -5.61 21.74 -0.82
N GLN A 155 -5.07 20.56 -0.58
CA GLN A 155 -3.90 20.04 -1.26
C GLN A 155 -3.90 18.52 -1.30
N VAL A 156 -3.46 17.97 -2.43
CA VAL A 156 -3.28 16.52 -2.64
C VAL A 156 -1.79 16.21 -2.71
N TYR A 157 -1.37 15.19 -1.97
CA TYR A 157 0.03 14.76 -1.90
C TYR A 157 0.23 13.51 -2.76
N PRO A 158 1.39 13.36 -3.42
CA PRO A 158 1.72 12.13 -4.12
C PRO A 158 1.89 10.99 -3.11
N ILE A 159 1.12 9.95 -3.30
CA ILE A 159 1.16 8.68 -2.55
C ILE A 159 1.42 7.58 -3.55
N ALA A 160 2.20 6.56 -3.18
CA ALA A 160 2.46 5.42 -4.05
C ALA A 160 1.15 4.74 -4.49
N SER A 161 0.91 4.72 -5.80
CA SER A 161 -0.31 4.17 -6.40
C SER A 161 -0.13 2.78 -7.00
N CYS A 162 1.07 2.19 -6.91
CA CYS A 162 1.36 0.88 -7.50
C CYS A 162 1.12 -0.30 -6.55
N CYS A 163 1.03 -0.06 -5.24
CA CYS A 163 0.86 -1.12 -4.25
C CYS A 163 0.23 -0.56 -2.97
N GLY A 164 -0.84 -1.19 -2.48
CA GLY A 164 -1.53 -0.78 -1.26
C GLY A 164 -0.63 -0.77 -0.01
N VAL A 165 0.41 -1.60 0.03
CA VAL A 165 1.38 -1.63 1.14
C VAL A 165 2.23 -0.35 1.13
N PHE A 166 2.79 0.04 -0.02
CA PHE A 166 3.58 1.27 -0.13
C PHE A 166 2.72 2.52 0.08
N CYS A 167 1.50 2.52 -0.46
CA CYS A 167 0.53 3.59 -0.21
C CYS A 167 0.29 3.82 1.29
N LYS A 168 0.11 2.73 2.05
CA LYS A 168 -0.05 2.77 3.50
C LYS A 168 1.17 3.38 4.20
N THR A 169 2.37 3.00 3.81
CA THR A 169 3.62 3.57 4.35
C THR A 169 3.71 5.07 4.08
N ASP A 170 3.35 5.51 2.87
CA ASP A 170 3.34 6.93 2.53
C ASP A 170 2.30 7.72 3.34
N ILE A 171 1.10 7.16 3.56
CA ILE A 171 0.07 7.75 4.40
C ILE A 171 0.58 7.93 5.84
N GLN A 172 1.23 6.91 6.39
CA GLN A 172 1.81 6.98 7.72
C GLN A 172 2.91 8.05 7.82
N ASN A 173 3.73 8.16 6.78
CA ASN A 173 4.73 9.22 6.68
C ASN A 173 4.09 10.61 6.63
N LEU A 174 2.93 10.77 5.96
CA LEU A 174 2.19 12.03 5.94
C LEU A 174 1.58 12.33 7.31
N ILE A 175 1.06 11.32 8.00
CA ILE A 175 0.57 11.44 9.37
C ILE A 175 1.69 11.87 10.31
N ALA A 176 2.84 11.19 10.26
CA ALA A 176 4.02 11.53 11.06
C ALA A 176 4.54 12.95 10.79
N LYS A 177 4.32 13.47 9.58
CA LYS A 177 4.63 14.85 9.18
C LYS A 177 3.55 15.86 9.56
N ASN A 178 2.53 15.44 10.31
CA ASN A 178 1.40 16.27 10.73
C ASN A 178 0.68 16.98 9.56
N VAL A 179 0.57 16.28 8.40
CA VAL A 179 -0.27 16.75 7.29
C VAL A 179 -1.72 16.63 7.70
N SER A 180 -2.55 17.63 7.35
CA SER A 180 -3.96 17.63 7.75
C SER A 180 -4.71 16.40 7.24
N ARG A 181 -5.68 15.91 8.00
CA ARG A 181 -6.46 14.71 7.67
C ARG A 181 -7.23 14.87 6.36
N GLU A 182 -7.71 16.10 6.09
CA GLU A 182 -8.41 16.44 4.85
C GLU A 182 -7.53 16.19 3.64
N ASN A 183 -6.30 16.69 3.68
CA ASN A 183 -5.35 16.53 2.59
C ASN A 183 -4.93 15.07 2.40
N ILE A 184 -4.75 14.32 3.49
CA ILE A 184 -4.43 12.88 3.43
C ILE A 184 -5.61 12.10 2.83
N ALA A 185 -6.85 12.40 3.23
CA ALA A 185 -8.05 11.75 2.71
C ALA A 185 -8.21 11.94 1.19
N ALA A 186 -8.02 13.16 0.69
CA ALA A 186 -8.05 13.43 -0.75
C ALA A 186 -6.90 12.71 -1.49
N SER A 187 -5.72 12.63 -0.87
CA SER A 187 -4.57 11.94 -1.44
C SER A 187 -4.80 10.42 -1.55
N ILE A 188 -5.52 9.82 -0.60
CA ILE A 188 -5.94 8.41 -0.65
C ILE A 188 -6.84 8.17 -1.85
N PHE A 189 -7.90 8.97 -2.05
CA PHE A 189 -8.81 8.80 -3.19
C PHE A 189 -8.10 9.02 -4.52
N ARG A 190 -7.18 9.99 -4.60
CA ARG A 190 -6.32 10.18 -5.78
C ARG A 190 -5.46 8.95 -6.06
N ALA A 191 -4.84 8.35 -5.04
CA ALA A 191 -4.04 7.15 -5.20
C ALA A 191 -4.88 5.95 -5.69
N VAL A 192 -6.12 5.79 -5.20
CA VAL A 192 -7.07 4.77 -5.67
C VAL A 192 -7.37 4.97 -7.15
N ALA A 193 -7.70 6.19 -7.56
CA ALA A 193 -8.00 6.50 -8.97
C ALA A 193 -6.80 6.21 -9.89
N VAL A 194 -5.61 6.71 -9.51
CA VAL A 194 -4.36 6.48 -10.27
C VAL A 194 -4.06 4.99 -10.37
N GLN A 195 -4.13 4.26 -9.27
CA GLN A 195 -3.84 2.83 -9.24
C GLN A 195 -4.79 2.04 -10.14
N THR A 196 -6.10 2.29 -10.01
CA THR A 196 -7.11 1.59 -10.82
C THR A 196 -6.88 1.83 -12.31
N VAL A 197 -6.70 3.09 -12.72
CA VAL A 197 -6.49 3.42 -14.13
C VAL A 197 -5.17 2.84 -14.64
N VAL A 198 -4.06 3.03 -13.93
CA VAL A 198 -2.74 2.53 -14.37
C VAL A 198 -2.72 1.01 -14.46
N THR A 199 -3.34 0.32 -13.48
CA THR A 199 -3.36 -1.15 -13.46
C THR A 199 -4.28 -1.74 -14.55
N LEU A 200 -5.38 -1.08 -14.88
CA LEU A 200 -6.41 -1.64 -15.76
C LEU A 200 -6.39 -1.04 -17.18
N ALA A 201 -5.90 0.16 -17.37
CA ALA A 201 -5.84 0.74 -18.72
C ALA A 201 -4.79 0.04 -19.61
N HIS A 202 -3.60 -0.26 -19.11
CA HIS A 202 -2.55 -1.01 -19.83
C HIS A 202 -2.37 -0.62 -21.30
N GLY A 203 -2.21 0.68 -21.58
CA GLY A 203 -2.03 1.19 -22.93
C GLY A 203 -3.33 1.45 -23.71
N CYS A 204 -4.51 1.24 -23.14
CA CYS A 204 -5.77 1.68 -23.71
C CYS A 204 -6.22 2.99 -23.07
N ASP A 205 -6.72 3.90 -23.88
CA ASP A 205 -7.34 5.13 -23.39
C ASP A 205 -8.77 4.86 -22.91
N ILE A 206 -9.08 5.32 -21.69
CA ILE A 206 -10.45 5.36 -21.19
C ILE A 206 -11.11 6.57 -21.84
N THR A 207 -12.08 6.32 -22.69
CA THR A 207 -12.79 7.35 -23.47
C THR A 207 -14.18 7.59 -22.93
N THR A 208 -14.71 8.80 -23.15
CA THR A 208 -16.06 9.22 -22.73
C THR A 208 -17.09 8.96 -23.83
N PRO A 209 -18.38 8.73 -23.46
CA PRO A 209 -19.00 8.73 -22.14
C PRO A 209 -18.58 7.54 -21.27
N VAL A 210 -18.22 7.81 -19.99
CA VAL A 210 -17.80 6.76 -19.03
C VAL A 210 -18.90 6.49 -18.03
N LEU A 211 -19.19 5.21 -17.79
CA LEU A 211 -20.15 4.79 -16.78
C LEU A 211 -19.39 4.38 -15.50
N PHE A 212 -19.74 5.01 -14.38
CA PHE A 212 -19.23 4.67 -13.05
C PHE A 212 -20.21 3.80 -12.30
N CYS A 213 -19.76 2.65 -11.79
CA CYS A 213 -20.56 1.73 -10.99
C CYS A 213 -19.77 1.09 -9.85
N GLY A 214 -20.41 0.18 -9.11
CA GLY A 214 -19.87 -0.37 -7.88
C GLY A 214 -20.13 0.52 -6.65
N GLY A 215 -20.10 -0.10 -5.46
CA GLY A 215 -20.42 0.59 -4.21
C GLY A 215 -19.58 1.84 -3.95
N PRO A 216 -18.25 1.76 -3.96
CA PRO A 216 -17.39 2.92 -3.73
C PRO A 216 -17.67 4.09 -4.68
N LEU A 217 -17.81 3.88 -5.98
CA LEU A 217 -18.10 4.96 -6.92
C LEU A 217 -19.55 5.46 -6.83
N THR A 218 -20.48 4.63 -6.34
CA THR A 218 -21.89 5.03 -6.12
C THR A 218 -22.03 5.92 -4.89
N PHE A 219 -21.34 5.62 -3.79
CA PHE A 219 -21.56 6.28 -2.50
C PHE A 219 -20.50 7.33 -2.13
N ILE A 220 -19.26 7.24 -2.65
CA ILE A 220 -18.15 8.12 -2.25
C ILE A 220 -17.92 9.21 -3.31
N LEU A 221 -18.45 10.41 -3.05
CA LEU A 221 -18.35 11.55 -3.97
C LEU A 221 -16.88 11.97 -4.20
N ALA A 222 -16.06 12.00 -3.15
CA ALA A 222 -14.65 12.38 -3.26
C ALA A 222 -13.84 11.41 -4.15
N LEU A 223 -14.21 10.12 -4.15
CA LEU A 223 -13.58 9.14 -5.04
C LEU A 223 -13.94 9.41 -6.51
N ARG A 224 -15.22 9.68 -6.81
CA ARG A 224 -15.65 10.07 -8.16
C ARG A 224 -14.88 11.28 -8.65
N LYS A 225 -14.79 12.32 -7.83
CA LYS A 225 -14.04 13.53 -8.15
C LYS A 225 -12.58 13.22 -8.43
N ALA A 226 -11.95 12.34 -7.64
CA ALA A 226 -10.56 11.95 -7.86
C ALA A 226 -10.33 11.25 -9.23
N PHE A 227 -11.29 10.45 -9.70
CA PHE A 227 -11.26 9.85 -11.05
C PHE A 227 -11.43 10.90 -12.14
N ILE A 228 -12.42 11.79 -12.00
CA ILE A 228 -12.71 12.86 -12.96
C ILE A 228 -11.50 13.78 -13.12
N ASP A 229 -10.93 14.24 -11.98
CA ASP A 229 -9.75 15.10 -11.96
C ASP A 229 -8.51 14.41 -12.56
N TYR A 230 -8.34 13.10 -12.30
CA TYR A 230 -7.19 12.35 -12.81
C TYR A 230 -7.27 12.12 -14.32
N LEU A 231 -8.45 11.75 -14.82
CA LEU A 231 -8.69 11.47 -16.22
C LEU A 231 -8.92 12.76 -17.04
N SER A 232 -9.08 13.90 -16.35
CA SER A 232 -9.37 15.22 -16.94
C SER A 232 -10.67 15.20 -17.77
N PHE A 233 -11.72 14.55 -17.26
CA PHE A 233 -13.03 14.48 -17.87
C PHE A 233 -13.93 15.62 -17.44
N ASP A 234 -14.93 15.96 -18.27
CA ASP A 234 -16.05 16.82 -17.86
C ASP A 234 -17.05 15.98 -17.06
N GLU A 235 -17.62 16.53 -15.99
CA GLU A 235 -18.66 15.84 -15.20
C GLU A 235 -19.88 15.44 -16.05
N GLN A 236 -20.18 16.17 -17.12
CA GLN A 236 -21.29 15.86 -18.05
C GLN A 236 -21.04 14.60 -18.89
N GLU A 237 -19.81 14.16 -19.00
CA GLU A 237 -19.40 12.96 -19.74
C GLU A 237 -19.45 11.68 -18.88
N ILE A 238 -19.81 11.83 -17.59
CA ILE A 238 -19.89 10.72 -16.65
C ILE A 238 -21.33 10.29 -16.43
N ILE A 239 -21.58 9.01 -16.62
CA ILE A 239 -22.87 8.39 -16.39
C ILE A 239 -22.87 7.68 -15.03
N LEU A 240 -23.81 8.06 -14.18
CA LEU A 240 -24.03 7.45 -12.86
C LEU A 240 -25.40 6.77 -12.86
N PRO A 241 -25.47 5.45 -13.09
CA PRO A 241 -26.73 4.72 -13.06
C PRO A 241 -27.38 4.78 -11.67
N ALA A 242 -28.68 4.99 -11.60
CA ALA A 242 -29.45 4.94 -10.35
C ALA A 242 -29.25 3.59 -9.61
N ASN A 243 -29.12 2.51 -10.38
CA ASN A 243 -28.90 1.14 -9.91
C ASN A 243 -27.46 0.66 -10.14
N GLY A 244 -26.47 1.54 -10.07
CA GLY A 244 -25.06 1.23 -10.39
C GLY A 244 -24.45 0.09 -9.56
N THR A 245 -24.96 -0.15 -8.34
CA THR A 245 -24.56 -1.29 -7.50
C THR A 245 -25.19 -2.62 -7.91
N LEU A 246 -26.27 -2.60 -8.68
CA LEU A 246 -27.08 -3.78 -9.05
C LEU A 246 -26.80 -4.29 -10.46
N LEU A 247 -25.98 -3.60 -11.25
CA LEU A 247 -25.74 -3.95 -12.67
C LEU A 247 -25.32 -5.40 -12.90
N PRO A 248 -24.41 -6.01 -12.09
CA PRO A 248 -24.07 -7.42 -12.27
C PRO A 248 -25.28 -8.35 -12.00
N ALA A 249 -26.07 -8.10 -10.96
CA ALA A 249 -27.26 -8.89 -10.66
C ALA A 249 -28.35 -8.72 -11.73
N LEU A 250 -28.57 -7.48 -12.20
CA LEU A 250 -29.49 -7.21 -13.31
C LEU A 250 -29.05 -7.93 -14.59
N GLY A 251 -27.77 -7.81 -14.93
CA GLY A 251 -27.21 -8.49 -16.09
C GLY A 251 -27.34 -10.01 -16.00
N ALA A 252 -27.12 -10.60 -14.83
CA ALA A 252 -27.31 -12.02 -14.59
C ALA A 252 -28.79 -12.41 -14.84
N ALA A 253 -29.75 -11.62 -14.38
CA ALA A 253 -31.18 -11.86 -14.67
C ALA A 253 -31.49 -11.77 -16.16
N LEU A 254 -30.80 -10.90 -16.92
CA LEU A 254 -31.00 -10.76 -18.38
C LEU A 254 -30.39 -11.90 -19.21
N PHE A 255 -29.53 -12.74 -18.60
CA PHE A 255 -28.89 -13.89 -19.27
C PHE A 255 -29.78 -15.15 -19.26
N HIS A 256 -31.04 -15.00 -19.54
CA HIS A 256 -31.92 -16.15 -19.68
C HIS A 256 -31.69 -16.83 -21.06
N ILE A 257 -31.59 -18.17 -21.08
CA ILE A 257 -31.53 -19.00 -22.29
C ILE A 257 -32.78 -19.83 -22.38
N GLU A 258 -33.46 -19.81 -23.53
CA GLU A 258 -34.63 -20.66 -23.78
C GLU A 258 -34.25 -22.15 -23.65
N GLY A 259 -35.02 -22.90 -22.84
CA GLY A 259 -34.75 -24.31 -22.57
C GLY A 259 -33.95 -24.61 -21.30
N GLU A 260 -33.60 -23.60 -20.49
CA GLU A 260 -33.01 -23.81 -19.16
C GLU A 260 -34.03 -24.27 -18.13
N ASP A 261 -33.57 -24.94 -17.05
CA ASP A 261 -34.41 -25.42 -15.96
C ASP A 261 -35.10 -24.28 -15.22
N TYR A 262 -36.38 -24.47 -14.98
CA TYR A 262 -37.18 -23.60 -14.12
C TYR A 262 -37.29 -24.21 -12.72
N TYR A 263 -37.30 -23.35 -11.73
CA TYR A 263 -37.39 -23.73 -10.33
C TYR A 263 -38.67 -23.12 -9.73
N LYS A 264 -39.35 -23.85 -8.85
CA LYS A 264 -40.23 -23.21 -7.88
C LYS A 264 -39.39 -22.46 -6.89
N LEU A 265 -39.77 -21.23 -6.55
CA LEU A 265 -38.96 -20.38 -5.65
C LEU A 265 -38.76 -21.04 -4.27
N SER A 266 -39.81 -21.73 -3.76
CA SER A 266 -39.72 -22.52 -2.55
C SER A 266 -38.70 -23.66 -2.65
N HIS A 267 -38.69 -24.41 -3.74
CA HIS A 267 -37.73 -25.51 -3.97
C HIS A 267 -36.29 -24.99 -4.11
N LEU A 268 -36.10 -23.82 -4.69
CA LEU A 268 -34.77 -23.19 -4.76
C LEU A 268 -34.22 -22.85 -3.36
N ILE A 269 -35.09 -22.28 -2.50
CA ILE A 269 -34.74 -21.98 -1.10
C ILE A 269 -34.32 -23.26 -0.39
N ASP A 270 -35.09 -24.32 -0.46
CA ASP A 270 -34.78 -25.60 0.17
C ASP A 270 -33.49 -26.23 -0.38
N LYS A 271 -33.29 -26.16 -1.71
CA LYS A 271 -32.06 -26.66 -2.37
C LYS A 271 -30.83 -25.95 -1.86
N ILE A 272 -30.84 -24.61 -1.80
CA ILE A 272 -29.71 -23.83 -1.30
C ILE A 272 -29.49 -24.12 0.19
N ASP A 273 -30.53 -24.16 1.00
CA ASP A 273 -30.38 -24.38 2.45
C ASP A 273 -29.84 -25.77 2.76
N THR A 274 -30.36 -26.83 2.16
CA THR A 274 -29.92 -28.21 2.39
C THR A 274 -28.48 -28.45 1.86
N THR A 275 -28.19 -28.01 0.63
CA THR A 275 -26.91 -28.28 -0.01
C THR A 275 -25.76 -27.57 0.69
N LEU A 276 -25.96 -26.34 1.12
CA LEU A 276 -24.90 -25.57 1.82
C LEU A 276 -24.76 -25.96 3.31
N ASN A 277 -25.72 -26.72 3.88
CA ASN A 277 -25.56 -27.34 5.22
C ASN A 277 -24.74 -28.63 5.19
N CYS A 278 -24.67 -29.32 4.03
CA CYS A 278 -23.95 -30.59 3.86
C CYS A 278 -22.46 -30.40 3.48
N ALA A 279 -21.87 -29.24 3.73
CA ALA A 279 -20.46 -28.98 3.44
C ALA A 279 -19.58 -29.88 4.29
N GLY A 280 -19.12 -30.94 3.63
CA GLY A 280 -18.35 -32.02 4.22
C GLY A 280 -17.00 -31.56 4.75
N ASN A 281 -16.51 -32.29 5.73
CA ASN A 281 -15.19 -32.20 6.31
C ASN A 281 -14.11 -32.11 5.23
N LEU A 282 -13.46 -30.96 5.12
CA LEU A 282 -12.20 -30.83 4.43
C LEU A 282 -11.18 -31.74 5.12
N THR A 283 -10.65 -32.72 4.39
CA THR A 283 -9.38 -33.36 4.74
C THR A 283 -8.28 -32.33 4.50
N ALA A 284 -8.17 -31.36 5.38
CA ALA A 284 -7.08 -30.40 5.36
C ALA A 284 -5.81 -31.15 5.77
N THR A 285 -4.77 -31.06 4.97
CA THR A 285 -3.38 -31.22 5.41
C THR A 285 -3.13 -30.07 6.39
N GLY A 286 -3.60 -30.24 7.65
CA GLY A 286 -3.70 -29.16 8.62
C GLY A 286 -2.39 -28.96 9.34
N LEU A 287 -2.18 -27.72 9.78
CA LEU A 287 -1.22 -27.39 10.82
C LEU A 287 -1.70 -27.97 12.15
N ASN A 288 -0.79 -28.19 13.08
CA ASN A 288 -1.16 -28.58 14.43
C ASN A 288 -2.04 -27.51 15.10
N PRO A 289 -3.05 -27.88 15.91
CA PRO A 289 -3.79 -26.94 16.73
C PRO A 289 -2.84 -26.04 17.54
N ILE A 290 -3.22 -24.79 17.75
CA ILE A 290 -2.48 -23.85 18.61
C ILE A 290 -2.44 -24.38 20.04
N PHE A 291 -3.55 -24.93 20.54
CA PHE A 291 -3.67 -25.68 21.77
C PHE A 291 -4.52 -26.94 21.52
N THR A 292 -4.13 -28.05 22.12
CA THR A 292 -4.83 -29.34 21.95
C THR A 292 -6.00 -29.48 22.94
N SER A 293 -5.99 -28.72 24.03
CA SER A 293 -7.06 -28.68 25.03
C SER A 293 -7.12 -27.35 25.78
N SER A 294 -8.24 -27.09 26.42
CA SER A 294 -8.41 -25.93 27.31
C SER A 294 -7.45 -25.96 28.51
N GLU A 295 -7.13 -27.15 29.02
CA GLU A 295 -6.17 -27.29 30.12
C GLU A 295 -4.76 -26.90 29.68
N GLU A 296 -4.33 -27.29 28.49
CA GLU A 296 -3.04 -26.86 27.91
C GLU A 296 -2.96 -25.35 27.81
N TYR A 297 -4.04 -24.71 27.35
CA TYR A 297 -4.10 -23.26 27.26
C TYR A 297 -3.94 -22.58 28.62
N GLU A 298 -4.65 -23.03 29.63
CA GLU A 298 -4.56 -22.43 30.99
C GLU A 298 -3.17 -22.65 31.63
N ILE A 299 -2.56 -23.82 31.48
CA ILE A 299 -1.18 -24.09 31.95
C ILE A 299 -0.19 -23.17 31.25
N TRP A 300 -0.31 -23.03 29.93
CA TRP A 300 0.51 -22.13 29.15
C TRP A 300 0.34 -20.66 29.58
N LYS A 301 -0.89 -20.24 29.81
CA LYS A 301 -1.24 -18.90 30.24
C LYS A 301 -0.67 -18.55 31.62
N GLU A 302 -0.71 -19.50 32.54
CA GLU A 302 -0.07 -19.35 33.84
C GLU A 302 1.45 -19.20 33.72
N ARG A 303 2.10 -20.01 32.87
CA ARG A 303 3.54 -19.93 32.63
C ARG A 303 3.93 -18.56 32.03
N ILE A 304 3.28 -18.14 30.97
CA ILE A 304 3.61 -16.89 30.30
C ILE A 304 3.37 -15.65 31.16
N SER A 305 2.40 -15.72 32.07
CA SER A 305 2.05 -14.65 33.02
C SER A 305 3.07 -14.38 34.12
N ARG A 306 4.13 -15.20 34.23
CA ARG A 306 5.19 -15.03 35.25
C ARG A 306 6.08 -13.82 34.99
N HIS A 307 6.17 -13.38 33.72
CA HIS A 307 6.95 -12.21 33.32
C HIS A 307 6.10 -10.93 33.41
N LYS A 308 6.16 -10.24 34.54
CA LYS A 308 5.40 -9.00 34.79
C LYS A 308 6.31 -7.82 35.03
N MET A 309 5.89 -6.65 34.59
CA MET A 309 6.49 -5.40 35.04
C MET A 309 6.05 -5.14 36.49
N MET A 310 7.01 -4.88 37.37
CA MET A 310 6.69 -4.45 38.72
C MET A 310 5.98 -3.09 38.67
N SER A 311 4.83 -2.98 39.32
CA SER A 311 4.08 -1.73 39.43
C SER A 311 3.85 -1.37 40.89
N SER A 312 3.99 -0.11 41.25
CA SER A 312 3.73 0.40 42.58
C SER A 312 2.69 1.52 42.62
N GLY A 313 2.33 2.07 41.46
CA GLY A 313 1.45 3.23 41.35
C GLY A 313 2.01 4.52 41.94
N LEU A 314 1.33 5.63 41.66
CA LEU A 314 1.68 6.95 42.20
C LEU A 314 1.35 7.02 43.70
N LYS A 315 2.19 7.73 44.47
CA LYS A 315 2.01 7.95 45.92
C LYS A 315 1.99 9.44 46.21
N ALA A 316 1.29 9.82 47.28
CA ALA A 316 1.30 11.20 47.74
C ALA A 316 2.72 11.68 48.12
N GLY A 317 3.01 12.95 47.83
CA GLY A 317 4.28 13.57 48.09
C GLY A 317 5.26 13.57 46.91
N LYS A 318 6.49 14.04 47.17
CA LYS A 318 7.52 14.17 46.13
C LYS A 318 8.15 12.85 45.79
N GLN A 319 8.25 12.54 44.50
CA GLN A 319 8.82 11.30 43.96
C GLN A 319 9.80 11.60 42.84
N ASP A 320 11.00 11.03 42.92
CA ASP A 320 11.99 11.05 41.84
C ASP A 320 11.57 10.03 40.79
N VAL A 321 11.42 10.46 39.52
CA VAL A 321 10.89 9.64 38.45
C VAL A 321 11.67 9.75 37.14
N PHE A 322 11.46 8.73 36.28
CA PHE A 322 12.06 8.62 34.97
C PHE A 322 10.95 8.37 33.94
N ILE A 323 10.92 9.19 32.89
CA ILE A 323 9.88 9.11 31.85
C ILE A 323 10.46 8.58 30.56
N GLY A 324 9.81 7.54 30.02
CA GLY A 324 10.06 7.01 28.67
C GLY A 324 8.84 7.22 27.78
N ILE A 325 9.07 7.75 26.58
CA ILE A 325 8.04 8.02 25.57
C ILE A 325 8.40 7.27 24.31
N ASP A 326 7.53 6.36 23.87
CA ASP A 326 7.61 5.71 22.59
C ASP A 326 6.52 6.29 21.68
N SER A 327 6.95 7.11 20.71
CA SER A 327 6.06 7.73 19.73
C SER A 327 6.22 7.03 18.38
N GLY A 328 5.45 5.96 18.17
CA GLY A 328 5.40 5.22 16.92
C GLY A 328 4.59 5.94 15.83
N SER A 329 4.46 5.28 14.66
CA SER A 329 3.72 5.83 13.52
C SER A 329 2.20 5.95 13.77
N THR A 330 1.63 5.06 14.59
CA THR A 330 0.18 4.99 14.85
C THR A 330 -0.20 5.21 16.31
N THR A 331 0.70 4.90 17.24
CA THR A 331 0.41 4.90 18.68
C THR A 331 1.50 5.62 19.47
N THR A 332 1.10 6.22 20.58
CA THR A 332 1.99 6.81 21.58
C THR A 332 1.87 6.05 22.90
N LYS A 333 3.00 5.74 23.51
CA LYS A 333 3.09 5.10 24.82
C LYS A 333 3.97 5.94 25.73
N ILE A 334 3.57 6.04 26.99
CA ILE A 334 4.35 6.73 28.04
C ILE A 334 4.45 5.79 29.23
N VAL A 335 5.65 5.64 29.76
CA VAL A 335 5.92 4.88 30.99
C VAL A 335 6.68 5.76 31.94
N VAL A 336 6.24 5.79 33.21
CA VAL A 336 6.93 6.49 34.30
C VAL A 336 7.41 5.48 35.31
N LEU A 337 8.70 5.52 35.62
CA LEU A 337 9.35 4.61 36.57
C LEU A 337 9.81 5.36 37.81
N ASP A 338 9.84 4.64 38.94
CA ASP A 338 10.60 5.06 40.15
C ASP A 338 12.08 4.63 40.06
N GLY A 339 12.87 4.95 41.08
CA GLY A 339 14.28 4.61 41.17
C GLY A 339 14.57 3.09 41.25
N ASP A 340 13.58 2.26 41.57
CA ASP A 340 13.65 0.79 41.60
C ASP A 340 13.14 0.12 40.31
N SER A 341 12.93 0.89 39.23
CA SER A 341 12.36 0.43 37.95
C SER A 341 10.92 -0.07 38.04
N ARG A 342 10.13 0.35 39.03
CA ARG A 342 8.72 -0.01 39.15
C ARG A 342 7.88 1.00 38.36
N VAL A 343 6.85 0.49 37.66
CA VAL A 343 5.94 1.34 36.89
C VAL A 343 5.00 2.07 37.83
N LEU A 344 5.07 3.40 37.82
CA LEU A 344 4.17 4.28 38.55
C LEU A 344 2.95 4.65 37.74
N TYR A 345 3.14 4.81 36.41
CA TYR A 345 2.09 5.20 35.47
C TYR A 345 2.41 4.68 34.09
N SER A 346 1.40 4.31 33.35
CA SER A 346 1.51 3.97 31.94
C SER A 346 0.35 4.54 31.13
N TYR A 347 0.65 4.89 29.87
CA TYR A 347 -0.32 5.43 28.93
C TYR A 347 -0.11 4.78 27.56
N TYR A 348 -1.21 4.49 26.91
CA TYR A 348 -1.25 3.96 25.55
C TYR A 348 -2.43 4.55 24.79
N ASN A 349 -2.19 5.20 23.66
CA ASN A 349 -3.27 5.74 22.84
C ASN A 349 -2.85 5.86 21.37
N MET A 350 -3.84 5.96 20.47
CA MET A 350 -3.63 6.26 19.07
C MET A 350 -3.14 7.70 18.87
N ASN A 351 -2.22 7.94 17.93
CA ASN A 351 -1.70 9.28 17.64
C ASN A 351 -2.73 10.20 16.94
N GLY A 352 -3.73 9.62 16.31
CA GLY A 352 -4.73 10.40 15.58
C GLY A 352 -4.18 11.34 14.51
N GLY A 353 -2.98 11.09 14.01
CA GLY A 353 -2.29 11.94 13.04
C GLY A 353 -1.48 13.09 13.61
N ASN A 354 -1.42 13.24 14.95
CA ASN A 354 -0.64 14.27 15.62
C ASN A 354 0.12 13.68 16.83
N PRO A 355 1.37 13.24 16.65
CA PRO A 355 2.14 12.62 17.72
C PRO A 355 2.45 13.57 18.88
N ILE A 356 2.67 14.87 18.62
CA ILE A 356 2.93 15.86 19.70
C ILE A 356 1.69 15.96 20.58
N LYS A 357 0.49 16.10 19.98
CA LYS A 357 -0.77 16.19 20.72
C LYS A 357 -1.04 14.91 21.52
N ALA A 358 -0.75 13.74 20.96
CA ALA A 358 -0.93 12.46 21.66
C ALA A 358 -0.04 12.34 22.91
N VAL A 359 1.21 12.82 22.82
CA VAL A 359 2.11 12.90 23.98
C VAL A 359 1.61 13.93 25.00
N GLU A 360 1.19 15.12 24.55
CA GLU A 360 0.63 16.16 25.41
C GLU A 360 -0.59 15.65 26.19
N ASP A 361 -1.51 14.97 25.50
CA ASP A 361 -2.70 14.38 26.13
C ASP A 361 -2.33 13.32 27.17
N GLY A 362 -1.31 12.49 26.89
CA GLY A 362 -0.80 11.50 27.84
C GLY A 362 -0.15 12.12 29.07
N LEU A 363 0.63 13.19 28.91
CA LEU A 363 1.25 13.91 30.02
C LEU A 363 0.23 14.72 30.85
N ASN A 364 -0.80 15.28 30.20
CA ASN A 364 -1.90 15.94 30.89
C ASN A 364 -2.70 14.95 31.76
N ARG A 365 -3.00 13.74 31.25
CA ARG A 365 -3.63 12.68 32.04
C ARG A 365 -2.76 12.23 33.23
N LEU A 366 -1.44 12.16 33.03
CA LEU A 366 -0.51 11.91 34.14
C LEU A 366 -0.61 13.03 35.19
N SER A 367 -0.67 14.31 34.76
CA SER A 367 -0.82 15.46 35.67
C SER A 367 -2.13 15.39 36.44
N GLU A 368 -3.24 15.05 35.79
CA GLU A 368 -4.54 14.84 36.44
C GLU A 368 -4.48 13.73 37.50
N GLU A 369 -3.81 12.62 37.17
CA GLU A 369 -3.67 11.51 38.12
C GLU A 369 -2.77 11.89 39.31
N CYS A 370 -1.69 12.65 39.08
CA CYS A 370 -0.86 13.19 40.15
C CYS A 370 -1.66 14.09 41.09
N LEU A 371 -2.52 14.94 40.56
CA LEU A 371 -3.41 15.81 41.39
C LEU A 371 -4.37 15.00 42.24
N LYS A 372 -4.97 13.94 41.67
CA LYS A 372 -5.88 13.04 42.40
C LYS A 372 -5.19 12.31 43.56
N GLN A 373 -3.94 11.91 43.36
CA GLN A 373 -3.16 11.12 44.32
C GLN A 373 -2.34 11.99 45.26
N GLY A 374 -2.30 13.32 45.07
CA GLY A 374 -1.43 14.23 45.80
C GLY A 374 0.07 13.98 45.52
N ALA A 375 0.42 13.46 44.34
CA ALA A 375 1.78 13.17 43.93
C ALA A 375 2.44 14.40 43.30
N VAL A 376 3.74 14.61 43.57
CA VAL A 376 4.57 15.64 42.95
C VAL A 376 5.77 14.94 42.31
N LEU A 377 5.85 14.99 40.99
CA LEU A 377 6.89 14.31 40.24
C LEU A 377 8.10 15.20 40.03
N ASP A 378 9.28 14.73 40.45
CA ASP A 378 10.59 15.33 40.18
C ASP A 378 11.28 14.48 39.12
N ILE A 379 11.27 14.94 37.85
CA ILE A 379 11.70 14.17 36.71
C ILE A 379 13.21 14.27 36.57
N LYS A 380 13.94 13.22 36.96
CA LYS A 380 15.41 13.13 36.91
C LYS A 380 15.92 12.73 35.52
N GLY A 381 15.08 12.12 34.70
CA GLY A 381 15.41 11.72 33.34
C GLY A 381 14.19 11.55 32.49
N SER A 382 14.30 11.95 31.24
CA SER A 382 13.26 11.76 30.23
C SER A 382 13.89 11.40 28.89
N CYS A 383 13.25 10.46 28.19
CA CYS A 383 13.78 9.92 26.92
C CYS A 383 12.65 9.64 25.96
N SER A 384 12.87 9.89 24.66
CA SER A 384 11.98 9.51 23.58
C SER A 384 12.57 8.46 22.65
N THR A 385 11.69 7.68 22.01
CA THR A 385 12.04 6.72 20.97
C THR A 385 10.90 6.61 19.93
N GLY A 386 11.08 5.79 18.90
CA GLY A 386 10.13 5.58 17.81
C GLY A 386 10.30 6.56 16.66
N TYR A 387 9.42 6.48 15.66
CA TYR A 387 9.46 7.36 14.46
C TYR A 387 9.43 8.85 14.78
N GLY A 388 8.83 9.23 15.91
CA GLY A 388 8.75 10.61 16.39
C GLY A 388 9.87 11.02 17.35
N GLU A 389 10.90 10.21 17.54
CA GLU A 389 11.96 10.41 18.55
C GLU A 389 12.46 11.85 18.62
N ASP A 390 13.09 12.32 17.55
CA ASP A 390 13.69 13.66 17.51
C ASP A 390 12.67 14.80 17.60
N LEU A 391 11.48 14.61 17.01
CA LEU A 391 10.41 15.59 17.07
C LEU A 391 9.88 15.74 18.50
N ILE A 392 9.62 14.63 19.18
CA ILE A 392 9.14 14.61 20.57
C ILE A 392 10.20 15.14 21.52
N LYS A 393 11.46 14.69 21.35
CA LYS A 393 12.60 15.24 22.10
C LYS A 393 12.67 16.76 21.98
N SER A 394 12.54 17.28 20.75
CA SER A 394 12.62 18.71 20.49
C SER A 394 11.41 19.49 21.02
N ALA A 395 10.19 18.93 20.86
CA ALA A 395 8.96 19.57 21.28
C ALA A 395 8.88 19.73 22.82
N PHE A 396 9.18 18.66 23.54
CA PHE A 396 9.09 18.62 25.01
C PHE A 396 10.43 18.89 25.70
N GLN A 397 11.50 19.17 24.96
CA GLN A 397 12.86 19.37 25.42
C GLN A 397 13.31 18.28 26.41
N LEU A 398 13.11 17.02 25.99
CA LEU A 398 13.50 15.86 26.78
C LEU A 398 15.03 15.75 26.89
N HIS A 399 15.51 15.12 27.96
CA HIS A 399 16.95 14.97 28.21
C HIS A 399 17.66 14.18 27.13
N SER A 400 17.00 13.13 26.60
CA SER A 400 17.61 12.25 25.60
C SER A 400 16.57 11.74 24.58
N GLY A 401 17.07 11.22 23.48
CA GLY A 401 16.36 10.40 22.52
C GLY A 401 17.24 9.21 22.16
N ILE A 402 16.66 8.05 21.92
CA ILE A 402 17.39 6.83 21.56
C ILE A 402 16.69 6.08 20.45
N ILE A 403 17.48 5.37 19.67
CA ILE A 403 16.98 4.49 18.62
C ILE A 403 16.10 3.40 19.25
N GLU A 404 14.97 3.14 18.64
CA GLU A 404 13.95 2.20 19.12
C GLU A 404 14.49 0.80 19.45
N THR A 405 15.47 0.33 18.67
CA THR A 405 16.17 -0.94 18.90
C THR A 405 16.86 -1.02 20.26
N ILE A 406 17.47 0.08 20.69
CA ILE A 406 18.16 0.15 22.00
C ILE A 406 17.10 0.11 23.11
N ALA A 407 15.99 0.83 22.94
CA ALA A 407 14.90 0.82 23.90
C ALA A 407 14.33 -0.61 24.08
N HIS A 408 14.02 -1.28 22.99
CA HIS A 408 13.52 -2.67 22.99
C HIS A 408 14.52 -3.66 23.61
N TYR A 409 15.81 -3.52 23.30
CA TYR A 409 16.85 -4.34 23.90
C TYR A 409 16.94 -4.13 25.42
N MET A 410 16.92 -2.87 25.89
CA MET A 410 17.00 -2.57 27.32
C MET A 410 15.82 -3.18 28.10
N ALA A 411 14.63 -3.12 27.54
CA ALA A 411 13.44 -3.70 28.14
C ALA A 411 13.51 -5.24 28.15
N ALA A 412 13.94 -5.87 27.05
CA ALA A 412 14.11 -7.31 26.97
C ALA A 412 15.18 -7.82 27.94
N HIS A 413 16.32 -7.14 28.02
CA HIS A 413 17.41 -7.48 28.95
C HIS A 413 17.02 -7.31 30.42
N TYR A 414 16.07 -6.41 30.71
CA TYR A 414 15.48 -6.30 32.04
C TYR A 414 14.67 -7.53 32.42
N LEU A 415 13.86 -8.05 31.48
CA LEU A 415 13.05 -9.26 31.69
C LEU A 415 13.89 -10.55 31.72
N ASN A 416 14.84 -10.67 30.82
CA ASN A 416 15.77 -11.81 30.72
C ASN A 416 17.18 -11.33 30.46
N LYS A 417 18.05 -11.49 31.47
CA LYS A 417 19.48 -11.07 31.39
C LYS A 417 20.27 -11.83 30.34
N ASN A 418 19.81 -13.02 29.96
CA ASN A 418 20.48 -13.91 29.01
C ASN A 418 19.86 -13.83 27.60
N VAL A 419 18.97 -12.87 27.35
CA VAL A 419 18.25 -12.78 26.08
C VAL A 419 19.19 -12.95 24.89
N SER A 420 18.86 -13.90 24.01
CA SER A 420 19.59 -14.18 22.76
C SER A 420 18.88 -13.64 21.52
N PHE A 421 17.55 -13.54 21.57
CA PHE A 421 16.76 -13.06 20.46
C PHE A 421 15.52 -12.29 20.96
N ILE A 422 15.27 -11.15 20.29
CA ILE A 422 14.10 -10.31 20.58
C ILE A 422 13.29 -10.21 19.30
N LEU A 423 12.00 -10.55 19.39
CA LEU A 423 11.06 -10.35 18.31
C LEU A 423 10.01 -9.33 18.73
N ASP A 424 10.13 -8.13 18.19
CA ASP A 424 9.12 -7.09 18.34
C ASP A 424 8.20 -7.09 17.12
N ILE A 425 6.91 -7.30 17.32
CA ILE A 425 5.91 -7.16 16.27
C ILE A 425 4.93 -6.06 16.66
N GLY A 426 5.13 -4.91 16.05
CA GLY A 426 4.24 -3.76 16.14
C GLY A 426 2.98 -3.92 15.29
N GLY A 427 2.18 -2.86 15.23
CA GLY A 427 1.03 -2.81 14.33
C GLY A 427 1.41 -2.77 12.87
N GLN A 428 2.53 -2.14 12.52
CA GLN A 428 2.92 -1.81 11.13
C GLN A 428 4.31 -2.31 10.74
N ASP A 429 5.15 -2.56 11.70
CA ASP A 429 6.53 -2.96 11.53
C ASP A 429 6.86 -4.19 12.37
N MET A 430 7.98 -4.80 12.06
CA MET A 430 8.55 -5.90 12.80
C MET A 430 10.05 -5.70 12.91
N LYS A 431 10.59 -5.93 14.09
CA LYS A 431 12.01 -5.88 14.38
C LYS A 431 12.46 -7.19 15.01
N ALA A 432 13.55 -7.73 14.50
CA ALA A 432 14.22 -8.89 15.06
C ALA A 432 15.64 -8.49 15.44
N ILE A 433 15.96 -8.64 16.72
CA ILE A 433 17.25 -8.22 17.29
C ILE A 433 17.96 -9.46 17.80
N PHE A 434 19.12 -9.75 17.26
CA PHE A 434 20.00 -10.83 17.68
C PHE A 434 20.99 -10.31 18.71
N VAL A 435 21.06 -10.98 19.86
CA VAL A 435 21.93 -10.60 20.97
C VAL A 435 22.94 -11.72 21.23
N ASN A 436 24.20 -11.36 21.29
CA ASN A 436 25.29 -12.27 21.60
C ASN A 436 26.11 -11.70 22.75
N ASN A 437 26.23 -12.46 23.84
CA ASN A 437 26.95 -12.06 25.05
C ASN A 437 26.56 -10.66 25.58
N GLY A 438 25.27 -10.34 25.56
CA GLY A 438 24.75 -9.06 26.05
C GLY A 438 24.99 -7.87 25.11
N VAL A 439 25.39 -8.13 23.87
CA VAL A 439 25.60 -7.09 22.84
C VAL A 439 24.71 -7.39 21.64
N ILE A 440 24.10 -6.35 21.07
CA ILE A 440 23.36 -6.46 19.82
C ILE A 440 24.33 -6.80 18.69
N ASP A 441 24.21 -8.00 18.13
CA ASP A 441 25.05 -8.51 17.05
C ASP A 441 24.50 -8.13 15.67
N ARG A 442 23.20 -8.37 15.46
CA ARG A 442 22.52 -8.14 14.18
C ARG A 442 21.08 -7.72 14.41
N MET A 443 20.57 -6.95 13.49
CA MET A 443 19.18 -6.51 13.47
C MET A 443 18.58 -6.63 12.07
N GLU A 444 17.36 -7.10 12.00
CA GLU A 444 16.54 -7.12 10.79
C GLU A 444 15.23 -6.38 11.05
N ILE A 445 14.88 -5.48 10.15
CA ILE A 445 13.66 -4.66 10.26
C ILE A 445 12.81 -4.87 9.02
N ASN A 446 11.51 -5.02 9.21
CA ASN A 446 10.53 -4.99 8.14
C ASN A 446 9.53 -3.86 8.38
N GLU A 447 9.71 -2.77 7.67
CA GLU A 447 8.81 -1.61 7.66
C GLU A 447 7.96 -1.54 6.40
N ALA A 448 8.33 -2.30 5.36
CA ALA A 448 7.71 -2.21 4.05
C ALA A 448 6.48 -3.11 3.88
N CYS A 449 6.36 -4.19 4.65
CA CYS A 449 5.31 -5.18 4.44
C CYS A 449 4.58 -5.53 5.73
N SER A 450 3.28 -5.26 5.78
CA SER A 450 2.43 -5.56 6.93
C SER A 450 2.09 -7.04 7.11
N SER A 451 2.49 -7.93 6.20
CA SER A 451 2.14 -9.36 6.26
C SER A 451 2.75 -10.12 7.46
N GLY A 452 3.77 -9.53 8.09
CA GLY A 452 4.35 -10.01 9.35
C GLY A 452 4.00 -9.15 10.57
N CYS A 453 2.99 -8.28 10.50
CA CYS A 453 2.67 -7.28 11.52
C CYS A 453 1.22 -7.41 12.03
N GLY A 454 0.91 -6.76 13.15
CA GLY A 454 -0.39 -6.84 13.81
C GLY A 454 -1.56 -6.34 12.96
N SER A 455 -1.36 -5.31 12.16
CA SER A 455 -2.41 -4.78 11.28
C SER A 455 -2.91 -5.76 10.23
N PHE A 456 -2.11 -6.77 9.90
CA PHE A 456 -2.54 -7.89 9.06
C PHE A 456 -3.67 -8.66 9.74
N LEU A 457 -3.47 -9.08 11.00
CA LEU A 457 -4.49 -9.80 11.77
C LEU A 457 -5.72 -8.93 12.05
N GLU A 458 -5.53 -7.68 12.43
CA GLU A 458 -6.65 -6.75 12.68
C GLU A 458 -7.52 -6.53 11.44
N THR A 459 -6.90 -6.44 10.26
CA THR A 459 -7.63 -6.28 9.00
C THR A 459 -8.52 -7.48 8.73
N PHE A 460 -8.01 -8.70 8.91
CA PHE A 460 -8.80 -9.92 8.73
C PHE A 460 -9.86 -10.08 9.82
N ALA A 461 -9.54 -9.82 11.08
CA ALA A 461 -10.53 -9.85 12.17
C ALA A 461 -11.72 -8.95 11.86
N LYS A 462 -11.47 -7.68 11.50
CA LYS A 462 -12.52 -6.72 11.14
C LYS A 462 -13.31 -7.13 9.90
N SER A 463 -12.63 -7.65 8.86
CA SER A 463 -13.32 -8.11 7.63
C SER A 463 -14.25 -9.30 7.88
N LEU A 464 -13.97 -10.08 8.91
CA LEU A 464 -14.77 -11.23 9.35
C LEU A 464 -15.76 -10.89 10.47
N GLY A 465 -15.83 -9.62 10.89
CA GLY A 465 -16.78 -9.14 11.90
C GLY A 465 -16.37 -9.39 13.36
N TYR A 466 -15.07 -9.60 13.62
CA TYR A 466 -14.51 -9.87 14.95
C TYR A 466 -13.65 -8.71 15.46
N SER A 467 -13.64 -8.48 16.76
CA SER A 467 -12.59 -7.71 17.40
C SER A 467 -11.26 -8.48 17.39
N ALA A 468 -10.13 -7.80 17.54
CA ALA A 468 -8.81 -8.45 17.58
C ALA A 468 -8.71 -9.47 18.72
N GLN A 469 -9.35 -9.19 19.85
CA GLN A 469 -9.35 -10.09 21.02
C GLN A 469 -10.20 -11.33 20.79
N GLU A 470 -11.42 -11.19 20.28
CA GLU A 470 -12.29 -12.32 19.94
C GLU A 470 -11.63 -13.20 18.88
N PHE A 471 -10.95 -12.59 17.90
CA PHE A 471 -10.24 -13.31 16.84
C PHE A 471 -9.04 -14.10 17.36
N SER A 472 -8.32 -13.56 18.35
CA SER A 472 -7.25 -14.27 19.07
C SER A 472 -7.79 -15.50 19.83
N LEU A 473 -8.90 -15.33 20.55
CA LEU A 473 -9.54 -16.43 21.29
C LEU A 473 -10.12 -17.49 20.34
N ALA A 474 -10.65 -17.08 19.19
CA ALA A 474 -11.11 -18.00 18.15
C ALA A 474 -9.94 -18.87 17.63
N ALA A 475 -8.78 -18.26 17.37
CA ALA A 475 -7.58 -18.96 16.95
C ALA A 475 -7.10 -20.01 17.97
N CYS A 476 -7.16 -19.66 19.27
CA CYS A 476 -6.80 -20.60 20.36
C CYS A 476 -7.73 -21.82 20.47
N ARG A 477 -8.95 -21.74 19.89
CA ARG A 477 -9.95 -22.82 19.92
C ARG A 477 -10.01 -23.61 18.61
N SER A 478 -9.08 -23.39 17.70
CA SER A 478 -9.02 -24.08 16.41
C SER A 478 -8.65 -25.56 16.60
N GLU A 479 -9.40 -26.45 15.97
CA GLU A 479 -9.15 -27.89 15.97
C GLU A 479 -8.33 -28.33 14.75
N ALA A 480 -8.46 -27.61 13.61
CA ALA A 480 -7.80 -27.94 12.36
C ALA A 480 -7.34 -26.66 11.63
N PRO A 481 -6.27 -25.98 12.10
CA PRO A 481 -5.81 -24.72 11.50
C PRO A 481 -5.51 -24.86 10.02
N CYS A 482 -6.01 -23.91 9.21
CA CYS A 482 -5.75 -23.88 7.78
C CYS A 482 -4.28 -23.53 7.47
N ASP A 483 -3.59 -24.28 6.61
CA ASP A 483 -2.30 -23.82 6.10
C ASP A 483 -2.50 -22.78 5.00
N LEU A 484 -2.40 -21.53 5.39
CA LEU A 484 -2.51 -20.37 4.48
C LEU A 484 -1.18 -19.99 3.81
N GLY A 485 -0.08 -20.64 4.25
CA GLY A 485 1.27 -20.40 3.74
C GLY A 485 1.83 -19.03 4.10
N THR A 486 2.87 -18.61 3.40
CA THR A 486 3.56 -17.32 3.57
C THR A 486 3.26 -16.40 2.39
N ARG A 487 2.25 -15.55 2.49
CA ARG A 487 1.81 -14.66 1.41
C ARG A 487 1.73 -13.22 1.92
N CYS A 488 1.88 -12.25 1.01
CA CYS A 488 1.58 -10.86 1.36
C CYS A 488 0.09 -10.70 1.62
N THR A 489 -0.31 -9.62 2.29
CA THR A 489 -1.69 -9.35 2.71
C THR A 489 -2.69 -9.46 1.54
N VAL A 490 -2.29 -9.03 0.35
CA VAL A 490 -3.10 -9.04 -0.86
C VAL A 490 -3.42 -10.47 -1.31
N PHE A 491 -2.39 -11.30 -1.47
CA PHE A 491 -2.59 -12.70 -1.87
C PHE A 491 -3.23 -13.55 -0.77
N MET A 492 -3.05 -13.15 0.49
CA MET A 492 -3.69 -13.81 1.63
C MET A 492 -5.21 -13.65 1.60
N ASN A 493 -5.71 -12.49 1.18
CA ASN A 493 -7.15 -12.25 1.01
C ASN A 493 -7.79 -13.31 0.09
N SER A 494 -7.19 -13.55 -1.06
CA SER A 494 -7.68 -14.57 -2.00
C SER A 494 -7.64 -15.97 -1.39
N LYS A 495 -6.61 -16.29 -0.59
CA LYS A 495 -6.49 -17.59 0.07
C LYS A 495 -7.51 -17.77 1.19
N VAL A 496 -7.72 -16.76 2.03
CA VAL A 496 -8.75 -16.77 3.09
C VAL A 496 -10.14 -16.98 2.48
N LYS A 497 -10.46 -16.28 1.40
CA LYS A 497 -11.73 -16.48 0.68
C LYS A 497 -11.86 -17.90 0.10
N GLN A 498 -10.76 -18.43 -0.44
CA GLN A 498 -10.74 -19.79 -0.95
C GLN A 498 -11.10 -20.78 0.14
N VAL A 499 -10.41 -20.74 1.29
CA VAL A 499 -10.68 -21.70 2.39
C VAL A 499 -12.05 -21.50 3.04
N LEU A 500 -12.58 -20.25 3.07
CA LEU A 500 -13.96 -19.99 3.48
C LEU A 500 -14.98 -20.67 2.54
N ARG A 501 -14.77 -20.61 1.22
CA ARG A 501 -15.63 -21.33 0.24
C ARG A 501 -15.51 -22.84 0.40
N GLU A 502 -14.35 -23.33 0.77
CA GLU A 502 -14.10 -24.73 1.04
C GLU A 502 -14.73 -25.19 2.36
N GLY A 503 -15.25 -24.30 3.20
CA GLY A 503 -15.98 -24.60 4.44
C GLY A 503 -15.14 -24.56 5.70
N ALA A 504 -13.95 -23.92 5.68
CA ALA A 504 -13.14 -23.74 6.87
C ALA A 504 -13.86 -22.85 7.90
N THR A 505 -13.70 -23.19 9.18
CA THR A 505 -14.25 -22.41 10.28
C THR A 505 -13.46 -21.12 10.50
N ILE A 506 -14.08 -20.13 11.11
CA ILE A 506 -13.38 -18.89 11.49
C ILE A 506 -12.22 -19.17 12.46
N ASN A 507 -12.39 -20.15 13.37
CA ASN A 507 -11.34 -20.55 14.29
C ASN A 507 -10.11 -21.06 13.55
N ASP A 508 -10.31 -21.93 12.54
CA ASP A 508 -9.21 -22.52 11.77
C ASP A 508 -8.50 -21.50 10.86
N ILE A 509 -9.26 -20.53 10.35
CA ILE A 509 -8.70 -19.41 9.60
C ILE A 509 -7.89 -18.49 10.50
N ALA A 510 -8.42 -18.15 11.68
CA ALA A 510 -7.75 -17.28 12.64
C ALA A 510 -6.42 -17.88 13.12
N ALA A 511 -6.40 -19.20 13.41
CA ALA A 511 -5.19 -19.92 13.74
C ALA A 511 -4.21 -19.99 12.57
N GLY A 512 -4.70 -20.26 11.37
CA GLY A 512 -3.89 -20.27 10.14
C GLY A 512 -3.24 -18.91 9.87
N LEU A 513 -3.94 -17.80 10.12
CA LEU A 513 -3.39 -16.44 10.00
C LEU A 513 -2.34 -16.15 11.07
N ALA A 514 -2.52 -16.62 12.32
CA ALA A 514 -1.51 -16.50 13.36
C ALA A 514 -0.21 -17.22 12.97
N TYR A 515 -0.30 -18.45 12.47
CA TYR A 515 0.85 -19.17 11.91
C TYR A 515 1.49 -18.42 10.72
N SER A 516 0.66 -17.87 9.82
CA SER A 516 1.16 -17.18 8.64
C SER A 516 1.96 -15.93 8.99
N VAL A 517 1.52 -15.12 9.97
CA VAL A 517 2.29 -13.96 10.46
C VAL A 517 3.68 -14.40 10.93
N VAL A 518 3.75 -15.42 11.78
CA VAL A 518 5.02 -15.92 12.32
C VAL A 518 5.89 -16.52 11.22
N LYS A 519 5.32 -17.34 10.33
CA LYS A 519 6.05 -17.89 9.16
C LYS A 519 6.60 -16.76 8.26
N ASN A 520 5.84 -15.69 8.03
CA ASN A 520 6.32 -14.53 7.28
C ASN A 520 7.51 -13.87 7.96
N CYS A 521 7.46 -13.68 9.29
CA CYS A 521 8.58 -13.14 10.06
C CYS A 521 9.82 -14.02 9.94
N LEU A 522 9.71 -15.30 10.29
CA LEU A 522 10.86 -16.20 10.37
C LEU A 522 11.47 -16.55 9.02
N TYR A 523 10.64 -16.87 8.01
CA TYR A 523 11.11 -17.46 6.76
C TYR A 523 11.23 -16.47 5.61
N LYS A 524 10.42 -15.38 5.57
CA LYS A 524 10.51 -14.39 4.49
C LYS A 524 11.37 -13.18 4.87
N VAL A 525 11.16 -12.64 6.07
CA VAL A 525 11.93 -11.47 6.49
C VAL A 525 13.30 -11.88 6.97
N LEU A 526 13.37 -12.74 7.97
CA LEU A 526 14.64 -13.20 8.53
C LEU A 526 15.36 -14.24 7.65
N LYS A 527 14.65 -14.85 6.70
CA LYS A 527 15.17 -15.89 5.78
C LYS A 527 15.90 -17.02 6.52
N LEU A 528 15.40 -17.37 7.70
CA LEU A 528 16.01 -18.39 8.55
C LEU A 528 15.96 -19.76 7.85
N LYS A 529 17.13 -20.38 7.72
CA LYS A 529 17.29 -21.77 7.30
C LYS A 529 17.44 -22.70 8.48
N ASP A 530 17.95 -22.18 9.60
CA ASP A 530 18.17 -22.90 10.84
C ASP A 530 17.62 -22.05 12.01
N ILE A 531 16.70 -22.62 12.75
CA ILE A 531 16.02 -21.98 13.88
C ILE A 531 16.96 -21.89 15.08
N SER A 532 17.94 -22.78 15.21
CA SER A 532 18.89 -22.78 16.32
C SER A 532 19.69 -21.47 16.47
N VAL A 533 19.78 -20.70 15.39
CA VAL A 533 20.41 -19.36 15.39
C VAL A 533 19.72 -18.37 16.34
N LEU A 534 18.45 -18.59 16.69
CA LEU A 534 17.70 -17.73 17.62
C LEU A 534 18.16 -17.93 19.08
N GLY A 535 18.78 -19.05 19.40
CA GLY A 535 19.06 -19.43 20.78
C GLY A 535 17.80 -19.84 21.56
N ASN A 536 17.95 -20.03 22.87
CA ASN A 536 16.84 -20.52 23.71
C ASN A 536 16.17 -19.41 24.55
N ASP A 537 16.78 -18.26 24.66
CA ASP A 537 16.32 -17.14 25.49
C ASP A 537 15.63 -16.08 24.60
N ILE A 538 14.40 -16.39 24.17
CA ILE A 538 13.62 -15.57 23.27
C ILE A 538 12.67 -14.65 24.05
N VAL A 539 12.74 -13.33 23.79
CA VAL A 539 11.80 -12.34 24.34
C VAL A 539 10.94 -11.81 23.21
N VAL A 540 9.61 -11.78 23.43
CA VAL A 540 8.66 -11.24 22.46
C VAL A 540 8.02 -9.95 22.97
N GLN A 541 7.90 -8.95 22.10
CA GLN A 541 7.45 -7.59 22.39
C GLN A 541 6.49 -7.06 21.32
N GLY A 542 5.89 -5.90 21.56
CA GLY A 542 4.99 -5.22 20.65
C GLY A 542 3.52 -5.60 20.85
N GLY A 543 2.62 -4.76 20.37
CA GLY A 543 1.17 -4.88 20.56
C GLY A 543 0.58 -6.18 20.02
N THR A 544 1.16 -6.73 18.95
CA THR A 544 0.73 -8.01 18.35
C THR A 544 0.88 -9.18 19.30
N MET A 545 1.83 -9.11 20.25
CA MET A 545 2.07 -10.15 21.24
C MET A 545 1.00 -10.24 22.34
N ARG A 546 0.01 -9.34 22.33
CA ARG A 546 -1.23 -9.54 23.12
C ARG A 546 -2.08 -10.70 22.58
N ASN A 547 -1.83 -11.13 21.35
CA ASN A 547 -2.49 -12.28 20.74
C ASN A 547 -1.80 -13.58 21.17
N ASP A 548 -2.46 -14.35 22.04
CA ASP A 548 -1.95 -15.59 22.61
C ASP A 548 -1.65 -16.63 21.52
N ALA A 549 -2.47 -16.71 20.47
CA ALA A 549 -2.26 -17.63 19.37
C ALA A 549 -0.98 -17.32 18.57
N VAL A 550 -0.63 -16.04 18.40
CA VAL A 550 0.62 -15.64 17.74
C VAL A 550 1.82 -16.05 18.60
N VAL A 551 1.77 -15.76 19.89
CA VAL A 551 2.86 -16.11 20.82
C VAL A 551 3.05 -17.63 20.85
N ARG A 552 1.97 -18.41 20.95
CA ARG A 552 2.06 -19.87 20.92
C ARG A 552 2.54 -20.42 19.58
N ALA A 553 2.14 -19.80 18.46
CA ALA A 553 2.65 -20.16 17.13
C ALA A 553 4.16 -19.94 17.01
N ILE A 554 4.72 -18.88 17.64
CA ILE A 554 6.18 -18.70 17.72
C ILE A 554 6.82 -19.89 18.43
N GLU A 555 6.31 -20.30 19.61
CA GLU A 555 6.84 -21.44 20.35
C GLU A 555 6.76 -22.75 19.55
N LEU A 556 5.60 -23.00 18.90
CA LEU A 556 5.41 -24.21 18.11
C LEU A 556 6.33 -24.28 16.87
N LEU A 557 6.62 -23.12 16.25
CA LEU A 557 7.49 -23.09 15.09
C LEU A 557 8.99 -23.03 15.43
N THR A 558 9.35 -22.46 16.58
CA THR A 558 10.75 -22.37 17.02
C THR A 558 11.17 -23.56 17.90
N GLY A 559 10.23 -24.25 18.52
CA GLY A 559 10.49 -25.29 19.52
C GLY A 559 11.04 -24.76 20.86
N ALA A 560 11.06 -23.42 21.04
CA ALA A 560 11.58 -22.75 22.24
C ALA A 560 10.45 -22.06 23.00
N GLU A 561 10.52 -22.05 24.33
CA GLU A 561 9.65 -21.23 25.15
C GLU A 561 10.03 -19.75 25.03
N VAL A 562 9.02 -18.87 24.97
CA VAL A 562 9.26 -17.43 24.88
C VAL A 562 8.88 -16.72 26.17
N ALA A 563 9.59 -15.64 26.48
CA ALA A 563 9.25 -14.71 27.54
C ALA A 563 8.44 -13.54 26.98
N ARG A 564 7.25 -13.31 27.50
CA ARG A 564 6.37 -12.20 27.15
C ARG A 564 5.98 -11.43 28.40
N CYS A 565 6.17 -10.12 28.39
CA CYS A 565 5.66 -9.22 29.44
C CYS A 565 4.12 -9.18 29.43
N ASP A 566 3.50 -8.88 30.56
CA ASP A 566 2.05 -8.65 30.70
C ASP A 566 1.55 -7.45 29.88
N THR A 567 2.43 -6.50 29.57
CA THR A 567 2.17 -5.30 28.75
C THR A 567 3.21 -5.17 27.61
N PRO A 568 3.20 -6.13 26.65
CA PRO A 568 4.25 -6.22 25.62
C PRO A 568 4.32 -4.98 24.71
N GLU A 569 3.23 -4.22 24.58
CA GLU A 569 3.16 -2.99 23.80
C GLU A 569 3.88 -1.80 24.46
N LEU A 570 4.15 -1.86 25.75
CA LEU A 570 4.80 -0.76 26.49
C LEU A 570 6.33 -0.91 26.55
N MET A 571 6.89 -2.00 26.00
CA MET A 571 8.30 -2.34 26.16
C MET A 571 9.24 -1.27 25.59
N GLY A 572 8.91 -0.65 24.45
CA GLY A 572 9.69 0.48 23.90
C GLY A 572 9.76 1.66 24.86
N ALA A 573 8.62 2.10 25.41
CA ALA A 573 8.58 3.19 26.38
C ALA A 573 9.24 2.81 27.72
N PHE A 574 9.08 1.57 28.16
CA PHE A 574 9.74 1.05 29.36
C PHE A 574 11.26 1.06 29.22
N GLY A 575 11.78 0.56 28.08
CA GLY A 575 13.22 0.61 27.80
C GLY A 575 13.77 2.03 27.71
N CYS A 576 12.98 2.94 27.15
CA CYS A 576 13.29 4.37 27.13
C CYS A 576 13.42 4.97 28.55
N ALA A 577 12.49 4.62 29.44
CA ALA A 577 12.54 5.07 30.85
C ALA A 577 13.74 4.47 31.60
N LEU A 578 14.09 3.20 31.33
CA LEU A 578 15.31 2.57 31.87
C LEU A 578 16.58 3.27 31.35
N TYR A 579 16.57 3.73 30.10
CA TYR A 579 17.68 4.54 29.55
C TYR A 579 17.77 5.90 30.25
N ALA A 580 16.65 6.58 30.42
CA ALA A 580 16.56 7.85 31.12
C ALA A 580 17.08 7.74 32.56
N MET A 581 16.86 6.61 33.24
CA MET A 581 17.35 6.33 34.59
C MET A 581 18.88 6.22 34.65
N LYS A 582 19.51 5.68 33.59
CA LYS A 582 20.98 5.61 33.48
C LYS A 582 21.63 6.91 33.05
N HIS A 583 20.88 7.79 32.35
CA HIS A 583 21.39 9.04 31.78
C HIS A 583 20.56 10.22 32.32
N GLN A 584 20.75 10.51 33.60
CA GLN A 584 20.02 11.56 34.30
C GLN A 584 20.47 12.95 33.81
N GLY A 585 19.56 13.92 33.91
CA GLY A 585 19.79 15.33 33.58
C GLY A 585 19.41 16.25 34.74
N GLU A 586 19.30 17.52 34.47
CA GLU A 586 18.76 18.47 35.43
C GLU A 586 17.30 18.15 35.75
N SER A 587 16.96 18.25 37.03
CA SER A 587 15.60 17.94 37.50
C SER A 587 14.57 18.93 36.93
N VAL A 588 13.50 18.43 36.35
CA VAL A 588 12.40 19.22 35.77
C VAL A 588 11.05 18.78 36.32
N SER A 589 10.13 19.72 36.47
CA SER A 589 8.74 19.38 36.82
C SER A 589 7.92 18.93 35.61
N LEU A 590 6.84 18.15 35.86
CA LEU A 590 5.94 17.70 34.80
C LEU A 590 5.32 18.89 34.03
N ASN A 591 4.91 19.93 34.75
CA ASN A 591 4.32 21.13 34.13
C ASN A 591 5.31 21.88 33.22
N GLU A 592 6.59 21.91 33.56
CA GLU A 592 7.60 22.49 32.69
C GLU A 592 7.73 21.72 31.36
N ILE A 593 7.69 20.39 31.39
CA ILE A 593 7.72 19.58 30.17
C ILE A 593 6.47 19.84 29.31
N ILE A 594 5.28 19.83 29.90
CA ILE A 594 4.02 20.04 29.18
C ILE A 594 3.99 21.44 28.53
N ASN A 595 4.38 22.48 29.26
CA ASN A 595 4.33 23.86 28.77
C ASN A 595 5.30 24.12 27.60
N LYS A 596 6.36 23.33 27.44
CA LYS A 596 7.32 23.46 26.32
C LYS A 596 6.77 23.01 24.99
N ALA A 597 5.66 22.28 24.96
CA ALA A 597 5.13 21.66 23.74
C ALA A 597 4.34 22.61 22.84
N GLN A 598 4.18 23.88 23.19
CA GLN A 598 3.47 24.84 22.35
C GLN A 598 4.26 25.17 21.08
N TYR A 599 3.62 25.00 19.93
CA TYR A 599 4.25 25.19 18.64
C TYR A 599 3.28 25.73 17.58
N SER A 600 3.87 26.32 16.53
CA SER A 600 3.19 26.54 15.25
C SER A 600 3.84 25.68 14.18
N ALA A 601 3.03 25.10 13.27
CA ALA A 601 3.53 24.29 12.18
C ALA A 601 3.20 24.92 10.83
N ARG A 602 4.19 24.93 9.91
CA ARG A 602 4.04 25.44 8.56
C ARG A 602 4.67 24.51 7.54
N SER A 603 3.88 24.13 6.53
CA SER A 603 4.39 23.32 5.41
C SER A 603 5.13 24.21 4.41
N LEU A 604 6.28 23.74 3.95
CA LEU A 604 7.17 24.41 3.01
C LEU A 604 7.62 23.42 1.93
N TYR A 605 7.73 23.86 0.68
CA TYR A 605 8.39 23.07 -0.34
C TYR A 605 9.88 23.43 -0.41
N CYS A 606 10.75 22.45 -0.24
CA CYS A 606 12.17 22.62 -0.42
C CYS A 606 12.49 22.93 -1.88
N LYS A 607 13.25 23.99 -2.13
CA LYS A 607 13.68 24.40 -3.47
C LYS A 607 15.14 24.00 -3.76
N GLY A 608 15.75 23.15 -2.94
CA GLY A 608 17.16 22.81 -3.03
C GLY A 608 17.52 21.82 -4.14
N CYS A 609 16.54 21.06 -4.65
CA CYS A 609 16.70 20.10 -5.75
C CYS A 609 15.33 19.71 -6.32
N ASP A 610 15.32 18.89 -7.37
CA ASP A 610 14.10 18.47 -8.08
C ASP A 610 13.16 17.58 -7.25
N ASN A 611 13.64 17.01 -6.13
CA ASN A 611 12.78 16.26 -5.20
C ASN A 611 11.70 17.14 -4.55
N ARG A 612 11.90 18.47 -4.49
CA ARG A 612 10.94 19.43 -3.93
C ARG A 612 10.24 18.91 -2.66
N CYS A 613 11.05 18.35 -1.73
CA CYS A 613 10.51 17.74 -0.51
C CYS A 613 9.52 18.67 0.17
N LEU A 614 8.38 18.12 0.58
CA LEU A 614 7.51 18.80 1.52
C LEU A 614 8.17 18.74 2.90
N VAL A 615 8.51 19.91 3.43
CA VAL A 615 9.13 20.06 4.75
C VAL A 615 8.15 20.77 5.65
N ILE A 616 7.93 20.24 6.84
CA ILE A 616 7.14 20.90 7.88
C ILE A 616 8.11 21.54 8.84
N ARG A 617 8.03 22.85 8.98
CA ARG A 617 8.71 23.60 10.01
C ARG A 617 7.83 23.68 11.25
N TYR A 618 8.29 23.11 12.33
CA TYR A 618 7.75 23.32 13.67
C TYR A 618 8.52 24.46 14.33
N GLN A 619 7.83 25.48 14.76
CA GLN A 619 8.38 26.61 15.50
C GLN A 619 7.87 26.54 16.93
N PHE A 620 8.74 26.24 17.89
CA PHE A 620 8.40 26.17 19.29
C PHE A 620 8.48 27.56 19.95
N GLU A 621 7.76 27.79 21.02
CA GLU A 621 7.81 29.05 21.78
C GLU A 621 9.20 29.35 22.34
N SER A 622 10.03 28.33 22.56
CA SER A 622 11.44 28.47 22.92
C SER A 622 12.32 29.16 21.86
N GLY A 623 11.73 29.50 20.68
CA GLY A 623 12.45 30.07 19.55
C GLY A 623 13.16 29.03 18.68
N LYS A 624 13.27 27.76 19.12
CA LYS A 624 13.86 26.67 18.35
C LYS A 624 12.90 26.25 17.22
N SER A 625 13.49 25.83 16.10
CA SER A 625 12.74 25.24 14.97
C SER A 625 13.16 23.81 14.75
N TYR A 626 12.22 22.95 14.40
CA TYR A 626 12.47 21.59 13.94
C TYR A 626 11.90 21.39 12.54
N TYR A 627 12.65 20.75 11.65
CA TYR A 627 12.25 20.49 10.28
C TYR A 627 12.05 19.00 10.07
N SER A 628 10.83 18.62 9.66
CA SER A 628 10.46 17.23 9.37
C SER A 628 10.20 17.06 7.88
N GLY A 629 10.53 15.90 7.32
CA GLY A 629 10.21 15.55 5.94
C GLY A 629 11.26 15.90 4.90
N ASN A 630 12.36 16.55 5.29
CA ASN A 630 13.52 16.74 4.41
C ASN A 630 14.22 15.38 4.19
N ARG A 631 14.54 15.08 2.92
CA ARG A 631 15.31 13.87 2.55
C ARG A 631 16.82 14.09 2.57
N CYS A 632 17.24 15.31 2.79
CA CYS A 632 18.64 15.68 2.96
C CYS A 632 18.72 16.97 3.77
N GLU A 633 19.89 17.29 4.32
CA GLU A 633 20.11 18.47 5.15
C GLU A 633 20.75 19.65 4.39
N LYS A 634 20.57 19.72 3.06
CA LYS A 634 21.18 20.80 2.25
C LYS A 634 20.57 22.18 2.50
N VAL A 635 19.29 22.27 2.77
CA VAL A 635 18.53 23.53 2.93
C VAL A 635 17.98 23.65 4.34
N PHE A 636 17.40 22.59 4.85
CA PHE A 636 16.83 22.52 6.19
C PHE A 636 17.59 21.47 6.97
N THR A 637 18.14 21.87 8.14
CA THR A 637 18.87 20.97 9.03
C THR A 637 18.39 21.15 10.46
N ASN A 638 18.34 20.04 11.21
CA ASN A 638 18.09 20.02 12.66
C ASN A 638 19.39 19.92 13.47
N GLY A 639 20.51 19.65 12.82
CA GLY A 639 21.84 19.60 13.42
C GLY A 639 22.66 20.86 13.16
N GLU A 640 23.85 20.93 13.77
CA GLU A 640 24.82 21.96 13.46
C GLU A 640 25.31 21.84 12.02
N SER A 641 25.18 22.92 11.23
CA SER A 641 25.56 22.92 9.82
C SER A 641 27.07 22.69 9.65
N SER A 642 27.45 21.52 9.19
CA SER A 642 28.79 21.32 8.68
C SER A 642 28.90 22.05 7.33
N ASN A 643 29.69 23.10 7.25
CA ASN A 643 29.90 23.93 6.04
C ASN A 643 30.69 23.23 4.90
N ARG A 644 30.84 21.92 4.91
CA ARG A 644 31.52 21.16 3.86
C ARG A 644 30.51 20.79 2.75
N LYS A 645 30.31 21.70 1.81
CA LYS A 645 29.62 21.37 0.54
C LYS A 645 30.61 20.61 -0.35
N GLY A 646 30.34 19.31 -0.53
CA GLY A 646 31.04 18.51 -1.55
C GLY A 646 30.66 18.96 -2.96
N LEU A 647 31.57 18.70 -3.93
CA LEU A 647 31.33 18.94 -5.35
C LEU A 647 30.26 17.97 -5.87
N ASN A 648 29.22 18.48 -6.53
CA ASN A 648 28.20 17.64 -7.17
C ASN A 648 28.67 17.24 -8.59
N VAL A 649 29.41 16.12 -8.66
CA VAL A 649 29.96 15.59 -9.91
C VAL A 649 28.87 15.21 -10.92
N TYR A 650 27.71 14.72 -10.45
CA TYR A 650 26.60 14.37 -11.34
C TYR A 650 26.02 15.60 -12.05
N ARG A 651 25.94 16.76 -11.40
CA ARG A 651 25.52 17.99 -12.04
C ARG A 651 26.49 18.43 -13.16
N GLN A 652 27.79 18.28 -12.91
CA GLN A 652 28.78 18.55 -13.93
C GLN A 652 28.71 17.59 -15.11
N LYS A 653 28.49 16.29 -14.81
CA LYS A 653 28.25 15.28 -15.88
C LYS A 653 27.03 15.64 -16.72
N GLU A 654 25.94 16.04 -16.10
CA GLU A 654 24.69 16.43 -16.76
C GLU A 654 24.92 17.66 -17.67
N GLU A 655 25.62 18.66 -17.17
CA GLU A 655 25.99 19.86 -17.94
C GLU A 655 26.85 19.50 -19.17
N LEU A 656 27.85 18.64 -19.01
CA LEU A 656 28.73 18.19 -20.10
C LEU A 656 27.97 17.38 -21.15
N LEU A 657 27.02 16.55 -20.76
CA LEU A 657 26.26 15.71 -21.70
C LEU A 657 25.22 16.52 -22.47
N PHE A 658 24.43 17.36 -21.79
CA PHE A 658 23.17 17.89 -22.33
C PHE A 658 23.20 19.40 -22.61
N HIS A 659 24.14 20.18 -22.09
CA HIS A 659 24.26 21.60 -22.41
C HIS A 659 24.93 21.81 -23.78
N ARG A 660 24.23 21.35 -24.82
CA ARG A 660 24.65 21.43 -26.21
C ARG A 660 23.56 22.12 -27.02
N SER A 661 23.72 23.38 -27.36
CA SER A 661 22.77 24.10 -28.17
C SER A 661 23.44 24.48 -29.47
N VAL A 662 22.97 23.92 -30.57
CA VAL A 662 23.28 24.33 -31.92
C VAL A 662 21.95 24.70 -32.59
N GLU A 663 21.74 25.96 -32.91
CA GLU A 663 20.58 26.40 -33.70
C GLU A 663 20.95 26.41 -35.19
N ILE A 664 20.22 25.60 -35.95
CA ILE A 664 20.39 25.53 -37.39
C ILE A 664 19.34 26.45 -38.01
N ALA A 665 19.81 27.49 -38.75
CA ALA A 665 18.94 28.54 -39.27
C ALA A 665 17.83 28.00 -40.21
N VAL A 666 18.13 26.95 -41.00
CA VAL A 666 17.15 26.27 -41.85
C VAL A 666 17.41 24.77 -41.74
N PRO A 667 16.84 24.11 -40.75
CA PRO A 667 17.05 22.68 -40.58
C PRO A 667 16.31 21.89 -41.68
N LYS A 668 16.92 20.81 -42.13
CA LYS A 668 16.26 19.85 -43.03
C LYS A 668 15.07 19.18 -42.37
N GLN A 669 15.23 18.84 -41.11
CA GLN A 669 14.18 18.28 -40.24
C GLN A 669 14.58 18.42 -38.76
N ILE A 670 13.61 18.23 -37.89
CA ILE A 670 13.77 18.23 -36.43
C ILE A 670 13.67 16.80 -35.89
N ILE A 671 14.76 16.26 -35.34
CA ILE A 671 14.78 14.95 -34.73
C ILE A 671 14.70 15.10 -33.21
N GLY A 672 13.67 14.48 -32.61
CA GLY A 672 13.52 14.37 -31.17
C GLY A 672 14.37 13.24 -30.59
N ILE A 673 15.14 13.52 -29.54
CA ILE A 673 15.88 12.52 -28.79
C ILE A 673 15.31 12.44 -27.36
N PRO A 674 14.75 11.29 -26.93
CA PRO A 674 14.29 11.13 -25.56
C PRO A 674 15.48 11.03 -24.60
N ARG A 675 15.49 11.84 -23.55
CA ARG A 675 16.56 11.89 -22.54
C ARG A 675 16.39 10.75 -21.53
N CYS A 676 16.59 9.52 -21.98
CA CYS A 676 16.37 8.32 -21.18
C CYS A 676 17.22 7.16 -21.67
N LEU A 677 17.32 6.11 -20.84
CA LEU A 677 18.06 4.87 -21.12
C LEU A 677 19.50 5.13 -21.61
N ASN A 678 19.96 4.43 -22.68
CA ASN A 678 21.29 4.57 -23.25
C ASN A 678 21.57 5.95 -23.87
N MET A 679 20.53 6.72 -24.21
CA MET A 679 20.71 8.07 -24.75
C MET A 679 21.41 9.03 -23.77
N TYR A 680 21.48 8.70 -22.50
CA TYR A 680 22.22 9.46 -21.50
C TYR A 680 23.73 9.54 -21.77
N GLU A 681 24.34 8.43 -22.16
CA GLU A 681 25.78 8.37 -22.43
C GLU A 681 26.11 8.74 -23.89
N GLU A 682 25.24 8.41 -24.82
CA GLU A 682 25.49 8.51 -26.26
C GLU A 682 25.01 9.83 -26.87
N TYR A 683 24.30 10.66 -26.10
CA TYR A 683 23.74 11.92 -26.58
C TYR A 683 24.75 12.83 -27.27
N PRO A 684 26.00 13.05 -26.77
CA PRO A 684 26.99 13.88 -27.45
C PRO A 684 27.32 13.38 -28.88
N PHE A 685 27.47 12.08 -29.07
CA PHE A 685 27.70 11.49 -30.39
C PHE A 685 26.54 11.76 -31.34
N TRP A 686 25.32 11.46 -30.94
CA TRP A 686 24.13 11.64 -31.76
C TRP A 686 23.84 13.13 -32.06
N HIS A 687 23.97 13.99 -31.05
CA HIS A 687 23.81 15.41 -31.23
C HIS A 687 24.79 15.96 -32.28
N THR A 688 26.08 15.61 -32.17
CA THR A 688 27.10 16.11 -33.10
C THR A 688 26.92 15.53 -34.51
N LEU A 689 26.52 14.24 -34.61
CA LEU A 689 26.25 13.59 -35.87
C LEU A 689 25.12 14.31 -36.65
N PHE A 690 23.97 14.50 -35.98
CA PHE A 690 22.79 15.12 -36.60
C PHE A 690 23.00 16.59 -36.95
N THR A 691 23.51 17.36 -35.99
CA THR A 691 23.72 18.82 -36.22
C THR A 691 24.76 19.10 -37.31
N SER A 692 25.74 18.22 -37.48
CA SER A 692 26.69 18.31 -38.59
C SER A 692 26.11 17.87 -39.94
N CYS A 693 24.90 17.35 -39.98
CA CYS A 693 24.13 17.00 -41.18
C CYS A 693 22.96 17.97 -41.46
N ASP A 694 22.98 19.17 -40.91
CA ASP A 694 21.88 20.17 -40.97
C ASP A 694 20.54 19.68 -40.43
N ILE A 695 20.59 18.74 -39.46
CA ILE A 695 19.41 18.20 -38.76
C ILE A 695 19.35 18.80 -37.37
N GLN A 696 18.24 19.49 -37.03
CA GLN A 696 18.03 20.08 -35.71
C GLN A 696 17.72 18.98 -34.71
N VAL A 697 18.42 18.97 -33.60
CA VAL A 697 18.13 18.05 -32.48
C VAL A 697 17.27 18.74 -31.43
N CYS A 698 16.16 18.10 -31.07
CA CYS A 698 15.29 18.48 -29.98
C CYS A 698 15.37 17.46 -28.87
N LEU A 699 15.97 17.83 -27.75
CA LEU A 699 16.05 16.96 -26.57
C LEU A 699 14.75 17.06 -25.75
N SER A 700 14.26 15.94 -25.22
CA SER A 700 13.15 15.98 -24.26
C SER A 700 13.58 16.64 -22.93
N ASP A 701 12.63 17.21 -22.22
CA ASP A 701 12.87 17.83 -20.90
C ASP A 701 13.40 16.79 -19.88
N PRO A 702 14.06 17.22 -18.81
CA PRO A 702 14.40 16.34 -17.69
C PRO A 702 13.19 15.60 -17.14
N SER A 703 13.40 14.37 -16.67
CA SER A 703 12.34 13.54 -16.08
C SER A 703 11.63 14.30 -14.95
N ASN A 704 10.30 14.26 -14.96
CA ASN A 704 9.46 14.89 -13.94
C ASN A 704 8.33 13.94 -13.55
N PHE A 705 8.10 13.79 -12.24
CA PHE A 705 7.10 12.85 -11.75
C PHE A 705 5.68 13.16 -12.23
N ARG A 706 5.28 14.44 -12.34
CA ARG A 706 3.96 14.81 -12.84
C ARG A 706 3.77 14.44 -14.30
N LYS A 707 4.79 14.67 -15.15
CA LYS A 707 4.75 14.26 -16.56
C LYS A 707 4.68 12.74 -16.68
N TYR A 708 5.43 12.01 -15.84
CA TYR A 708 5.33 10.56 -15.79
C TYR A 708 3.93 10.10 -15.39
N GLU A 709 3.33 10.70 -14.38
CA GLU A 709 1.99 10.34 -13.87
C GLU A 709 0.92 10.42 -14.99
N HIS A 710 0.99 11.43 -15.85
CA HIS A 710 0.10 11.56 -17.01
C HIS A 710 0.31 10.48 -18.07
N SER A 711 1.55 10.05 -18.28
CA SER A 711 1.89 9.02 -19.28
C SER A 711 1.87 7.58 -18.70
N ALA A 712 1.70 7.42 -17.39
CA ALA A 712 1.77 6.12 -16.73
C ALA A 712 0.71 5.12 -17.24
N ARG A 713 -0.45 5.61 -17.72
CA ARG A 713 -1.50 4.79 -18.33
C ARG A 713 -1.05 4.08 -19.62
N MET A 714 -0.04 4.61 -20.32
CA MET A 714 0.51 4.03 -21.56
C MET A 714 1.52 2.91 -21.27
N VAL A 715 1.89 2.68 -20.02
CA VAL A 715 2.85 1.65 -19.62
C VAL A 715 2.18 0.28 -19.67
N MET A 716 2.66 -0.61 -20.55
CA MET A 716 2.04 -1.92 -20.80
C MET A 716 2.23 -2.95 -19.67
N SER A 717 3.16 -2.73 -18.76
CA SER A 717 3.46 -3.67 -17.69
C SER A 717 3.89 -2.98 -16.40
N ASP A 718 3.22 -3.31 -15.31
CA ASP A 718 3.57 -2.80 -13.97
C ASP A 718 4.92 -3.32 -13.48
N ASN A 719 5.36 -4.46 -13.97
CA ASN A 719 6.59 -5.13 -13.52
C ASN A 719 7.86 -4.68 -14.25
N ILE A 720 7.73 -3.78 -15.22
CA ILE A 720 8.89 -3.23 -15.92
C ILE A 720 9.68 -2.28 -15.03
N CYS A 721 10.99 -2.18 -15.23
CA CYS A 721 11.83 -1.28 -14.45
C CYS A 721 11.42 0.20 -14.62
N PHE A 722 11.56 1.00 -13.56
CA PHE A 722 11.11 2.38 -13.56
C PHE A 722 11.76 3.27 -14.64
N PRO A 723 13.06 3.15 -14.98
CA PRO A 723 13.66 3.86 -16.10
C PRO A 723 12.95 3.63 -17.44
N ALA A 724 12.50 2.42 -17.71
CA ALA A 724 11.72 2.11 -18.91
C ALA A 724 10.34 2.78 -18.89
N LYS A 725 9.68 2.84 -17.73
CA LYS A 725 8.40 3.56 -17.57
C LYS A 725 8.52 5.05 -17.89
N LEU A 726 9.65 5.67 -17.58
CA LEU A 726 9.90 7.09 -17.85
C LEU A 726 9.98 7.39 -19.34
N VAL A 727 10.33 6.44 -20.21
CA VAL A 727 10.43 6.63 -21.65
C VAL A 727 9.14 7.19 -22.25
N HIS A 728 7.99 6.68 -21.78
CA HIS A 728 6.67 7.16 -22.25
C HIS A 728 6.50 8.67 -22.07
N SER A 729 6.91 9.21 -20.91
CA SER A 729 6.81 10.66 -20.64
C SER A 729 7.77 11.51 -21.50
N HIS A 730 8.94 10.95 -21.84
CA HIS A 730 9.89 11.63 -22.74
C HIS A 730 9.40 11.65 -24.19
N VAL A 731 8.83 10.55 -24.66
CA VAL A 731 8.22 10.46 -26.00
C VAL A 731 7.03 11.42 -26.10
N GLN A 732 6.12 11.40 -25.11
CA GLN A 732 4.99 12.33 -25.07
C GLN A 732 5.43 13.81 -25.10
N ASN A 733 6.48 14.14 -24.35
CA ASN A 733 7.03 15.50 -24.35
C ASN A 733 7.60 15.91 -25.72
N LEU A 734 8.21 15.00 -26.47
CA LEU A 734 8.70 15.27 -27.82
C LEU A 734 7.55 15.45 -28.82
N ILE A 735 6.46 14.70 -28.68
CA ILE A 735 5.24 14.89 -29.48
C ILE A 735 4.65 16.29 -29.25
N GLU A 736 4.53 16.68 -27.97
CA GLU A 736 4.08 18.03 -27.58
C GLU A 736 4.97 19.15 -28.17
N LYS A 737 6.28 18.89 -28.31
CA LYS A 737 7.25 19.78 -28.95
C LYS A 737 7.17 19.78 -30.50
N LYS A 738 6.30 18.94 -31.08
CA LYS A 738 6.04 18.84 -32.52
C LYS A 738 7.29 18.56 -33.34
N VAL A 739 8.12 17.58 -32.93
CA VAL A 739 9.25 17.10 -33.70
C VAL A 739 8.79 16.30 -34.91
N ASP A 740 9.57 16.30 -36.01
CA ASP A 740 9.20 15.53 -37.21
C ASP A 740 9.36 14.03 -37.03
N ARG A 741 10.32 13.61 -36.24
CA ARG A 741 10.66 12.19 -35.95
C ARG A 741 11.26 12.04 -34.56
N ILE A 742 11.15 10.85 -33.97
CA ILE A 742 11.78 10.52 -32.70
C ILE A 742 12.83 9.43 -32.95
N PHE A 743 14.06 9.69 -32.56
CA PHE A 743 15.18 8.78 -32.72
C PHE A 743 15.41 7.97 -31.44
N MET A 744 15.21 6.66 -31.52
CA MET A 744 15.44 5.68 -30.43
C MET A 744 16.14 4.43 -31.01
N PRO A 745 17.46 4.46 -31.19
CA PRO A 745 18.20 3.37 -31.84
C PRO A 745 18.15 2.09 -31.03
N PHE A 746 18.16 0.97 -31.75
CA PHE A 746 18.25 -0.38 -31.18
C PHE A 746 19.72 -0.71 -30.92
N VAL A 747 20.23 -0.40 -29.72
CA VAL A 747 21.65 -0.55 -29.39
C VAL A 747 21.86 -1.83 -28.58
N ILE A 748 22.49 -2.85 -29.19
CA ILE A 748 22.76 -4.13 -28.54
C ILE A 748 24.06 -4.10 -27.74
N PHE A 749 25.07 -3.46 -28.30
CA PHE A 749 26.40 -3.40 -27.71
C PHE A 749 26.90 -1.96 -27.68
N GLU A 750 27.19 -1.47 -26.47
CA GLU A 750 27.49 -0.05 -26.28
C GLU A 750 28.90 0.38 -26.59
N ARG A 751 29.92 -0.30 -26.05
CA ARG A 751 31.32 0.03 -26.32
C ARG A 751 32.28 -1.13 -26.14
N LYS A 752 33.41 -1.06 -26.84
CA LYS A 752 34.52 -1.99 -26.67
C LYS A 752 35.47 -1.45 -25.58
N GLY A 753 35.50 -2.11 -24.44
CA GLY A 753 36.42 -1.82 -23.33
C GLY A 753 37.38 -2.99 -23.09
N LYS A 754 38.01 -3.01 -21.91
CA LYS A 754 38.79 -4.18 -21.45
C LYS A 754 37.90 -5.40 -21.18
N GLU A 755 36.63 -5.17 -20.92
CA GLU A 755 35.64 -6.20 -20.67
C GLU A 755 34.97 -6.63 -21.97
N GLN A 756 34.74 -7.93 -22.13
CA GLN A 756 34.20 -8.49 -23.36
C GLN A 756 32.67 -8.40 -23.48
N ASN A 757 31.96 -8.10 -22.38
CA ASN A 757 30.51 -8.18 -22.27
C ASN A 757 29.86 -6.82 -22.01
N SER A 758 29.84 -5.92 -22.99
CA SER A 758 29.14 -4.63 -22.94
C SER A 758 27.79 -4.67 -23.66
N TYR A 759 27.00 -5.72 -23.43
CA TYR A 759 25.65 -5.83 -23.98
C TYR A 759 24.64 -5.09 -23.11
N ASN A 760 23.76 -4.36 -23.76
CA ASN A 760 22.62 -3.75 -23.08
C ASN A 760 21.60 -4.81 -22.63
N CYS A 761 20.83 -4.51 -21.58
CA CYS A 761 19.71 -5.35 -21.21
C CYS A 761 18.63 -5.30 -22.33
N PRO A 762 17.81 -6.34 -22.48
CA PRO A 762 16.76 -6.39 -23.52
C PRO A 762 15.82 -5.19 -23.50
N ILE A 763 15.53 -4.64 -22.32
CA ILE A 763 14.68 -3.44 -22.15
C ILE A 763 15.34 -2.22 -22.77
N VAL A 764 16.60 -1.94 -22.48
CA VAL A 764 17.32 -0.79 -23.06
C VAL A 764 17.45 -0.97 -24.57
N THR A 765 17.75 -2.20 -25.03
CA THR A 765 17.93 -2.49 -26.45
C THR A 765 16.64 -2.29 -27.26
N GLY A 766 15.50 -2.85 -26.82
CA GLY A 766 14.31 -3.03 -27.64
C GLY A 766 13.08 -2.20 -27.24
N TYR A 767 13.17 -1.28 -26.28
CA TYR A 767 12.00 -0.57 -25.76
C TYR A 767 11.35 0.35 -26.79
N SER A 768 12.05 0.78 -27.82
CA SER A 768 11.49 1.51 -28.95
C SER A 768 10.32 0.77 -29.62
N GLU A 769 10.36 -0.56 -29.72
CA GLU A 769 9.28 -1.36 -30.28
C GLU A 769 8.03 -1.40 -29.38
N VAL A 770 8.23 -1.38 -28.06
CA VAL A 770 7.13 -1.25 -27.10
C VAL A 770 6.45 0.12 -27.24
N ILE A 771 7.25 1.19 -27.38
CA ILE A 771 6.71 2.53 -27.61
C ILE A 771 5.90 2.59 -28.90
N LYS A 772 6.39 2.02 -29.99
CA LYS A 772 5.67 1.97 -31.27
C LYS A 772 4.31 1.25 -31.15
N SER A 773 4.22 0.24 -30.29
CA SER A 773 2.98 -0.54 -30.14
C SER A 773 1.87 0.20 -29.37
N VAL A 774 2.24 1.17 -28.54
CA VAL A 774 1.28 1.95 -27.71
C VAL A 774 1.07 3.38 -28.21
N GLN A 775 1.84 3.83 -29.19
CA GLN A 775 1.75 5.18 -29.73
C GLN A 775 0.62 5.25 -30.75
N SER A 776 -0.40 6.04 -30.49
CA SER A 776 -1.53 6.25 -31.41
C SER A 776 -1.32 7.42 -32.36
N GLU A 777 -0.41 8.35 -32.07
CA GLU A 777 -0.17 9.53 -32.87
C GLU A 777 0.94 9.30 -33.92
N GLY A 778 0.73 9.78 -35.13
CA GLY A 778 1.47 9.47 -36.34
C GLY A 778 2.91 10.00 -36.47
N ILE A 779 3.63 10.32 -35.39
CA ILE A 779 5.03 10.73 -35.45
C ILE A 779 5.93 9.50 -35.63
N PRO A 780 6.76 9.41 -36.67
CA PRO A 780 7.67 8.27 -36.87
C PRO A 780 8.66 8.10 -35.73
N ILE A 781 8.77 6.88 -35.21
CA ILE A 781 9.81 6.49 -34.24
C ILE A 781 10.84 5.65 -34.98
N ASP A 782 12.04 6.21 -35.14
CA ASP A 782 13.14 5.55 -35.83
C ASP A 782 13.97 4.73 -34.82
N SER A 783 14.10 3.44 -35.09
CA SER A 783 14.88 2.52 -34.26
C SER A 783 15.89 1.71 -35.12
N PRO A 784 16.86 2.40 -35.75
CA PRO A 784 17.88 1.69 -36.51
C PRO A 784 18.73 0.81 -35.59
N ALA A 785 19.10 -0.38 -36.07
CA ALA A 785 20.03 -1.24 -35.36
C ALA A 785 21.45 -0.66 -35.36
N ILE A 786 21.99 -0.40 -34.19
CA ILE A 786 23.30 0.26 -33.99
C ILE A 786 24.18 -0.59 -33.09
N THR A 787 25.47 -0.64 -33.38
CA THR A 787 26.46 -1.25 -32.48
C THR A 787 27.74 -0.41 -32.43
N PHE A 788 28.22 -0.13 -31.25
CA PHE A 788 29.49 0.53 -31.02
C PHE A 788 30.68 -0.46 -30.89
N LYS A 789 30.46 -1.76 -31.18
CA LYS A 789 31.47 -2.80 -31.10
C LYS A 789 32.57 -2.64 -32.15
N ASP A 790 32.21 -2.24 -33.34
CA ASP A 790 33.09 -2.07 -34.48
C ASP A 790 32.84 -0.77 -35.21
N ARG A 791 33.91 0.01 -35.43
CA ARG A 791 33.82 1.36 -36.01
C ARG A 791 33.27 1.34 -37.44
N ARG A 792 33.67 0.31 -38.23
CA ARG A 792 33.25 0.20 -39.64
C ARG A 792 31.76 -0.12 -39.73
N LEU A 793 31.32 -0.99 -38.86
CA LEU A 793 29.91 -1.37 -38.79
C LEU A 793 29.06 -0.20 -38.28
N LEU A 794 29.50 0.49 -37.25
CA LEU A 794 28.85 1.70 -36.75
C LEU A 794 28.71 2.77 -37.87
N PHE A 795 29.80 3.05 -38.61
CA PHE A 795 29.75 3.99 -39.72
C PHE A 795 28.74 3.53 -40.78
N LYS A 796 28.77 2.22 -41.17
CA LYS A 796 27.83 1.68 -42.14
C LYS A 796 26.37 1.89 -41.70
N GLN A 797 26.05 1.57 -40.44
CA GLN A 797 24.71 1.70 -39.89
C GLN A 797 24.27 3.18 -39.83
N CYS A 798 25.12 4.08 -39.37
CA CYS A 798 24.85 5.52 -39.38
C CYS A 798 24.64 6.04 -40.82
N ARG A 799 25.44 5.58 -41.78
CA ARG A 799 25.31 5.96 -43.17
C ARG A 799 23.98 5.48 -43.78
N GLU A 800 23.61 4.21 -43.54
CA GLU A 800 22.33 3.66 -44.00
C GLU A 800 21.15 4.48 -43.47
N TYR A 801 21.17 4.82 -42.19
CA TYR A 801 20.11 5.63 -41.57
C TYR A 801 20.09 7.07 -42.14
N LEU A 802 21.22 7.79 -42.17
CA LEU A 802 21.28 9.16 -42.63
C LEU A 802 20.98 9.30 -44.12
N SER A 803 21.39 8.31 -44.94
CA SER A 803 21.04 8.27 -46.36
C SER A 803 19.53 8.10 -46.56
N SER A 804 18.81 7.42 -45.69
CA SER A 804 17.35 7.33 -45.71
C SER A 804 16.69 8.68 -45.41
N LEU A 805 17.41 9.59 -44.76
CA LEU A 805 17.01 10.96 -44.49
C LEU A 805 17.49 11.96 -45.56
N ASN A 806 17.96 11.49 -46.70
CA ASN A 806 18.48 12.28 -47.83
C ASN A 806 19.69 13.16 -47.47
N VAL A 807 20.60 12.66 -46.63
CA VAL A 807 21.88 13.29 -46.32
C VAL A 807 22.96 12.83 -47.30
N ASP A 808 23.80 13.74 -47.82
CA ASP A 808 24.88 13.43 -48.73
C ASP A 808 26.01 12.61 -48.08
N ASP A 809 26.57 11.64 -48.79
CA ASP A 809 27.61 10.75 -48.31
C ASP A 809 28.87 11.44 -47.77
N LYS A 810 29.32 12.55 -48.44
CA LYS A 810 30.47 13.33 -48.00
C LYS A 810 30.19 14.00 -46.64
N MET A 811 28.97 14.54 -46.49
CA MET A 811 28.52 15.15 -45.25
C MET A 811 28.44 14.12 -44.12
N ILE A 812 27.91 12.93 -44.40
CA ILE A 812 27.84 11.83 -43.43
C ILE A 812 29.25 11.43 -42.91
N GLN A 813 30.21 11.28 -43.83
CA GLN A 813 31.58 10.93 -43.48
C GLN A 813 32.23 12.00 -42.57
N GLN A 814 32.05 13.28 -42.88
CA GLN A 814 32.60 14.37 -42.08
C GLN A 814 31.90 14.47 -40.71
N ALA A 815 30.58 14.33 -40.68
CA ALA A 815 29.77 14.37 -39.49
C ALA A 815 30.10 13.23 -38.54
N PHE A 816 30.29 12.00 -39.09
CA PHE A 816 30.65 10.83 -38.31
C PHE A 816 32.04 11.00 -37.65
N ASN A 817 33.04 11.44 -38.37
CA ASN A 817 34.35 11.65 -37.81
C ASN A 817 34.35 12.71 -36.71
N LYS A 818 33.55 13.73 -36.85
CA LYS A 818 33.36 14.78 -35.82
C LYS A 818 32.65 14.23 -34.60
N ALA A 819 31.58 13.46 -34.80
CA ALA A 819 30.82 12.84 -33.70
C ALA A 819 31.66 11.80 -32.91
N GLU A 820 32.54 11.06 -33.63
CA GLU A 820 33.42 10.10 -32.96
C GLU A 820 34.52 10.79 -32.14
N SER A 821 34.97 11.95 -32.55
CA SER A 821 35.96 12.71 -31.80
C SER A 821 35.39 13.44 -30.59
N GLU A 822 34.13 13.76 -30.60
CA GLU A 822 33.42 14.34 -29.46
C GLU A 822 33.22 13.33 -28.33
#